data_069ae82557ae6c18ef9d885fdac2e3d7
#
_entry.id   069ae82557ae6c18ef9d885fdac2e3d7
#
_cell.length_a   1.000
_cell.length_b   1.000
_cell.length_c   1.000
_cell.angle_alpha   90.00
_cell.angle_beta   90.00
_cell.angle_gamma   90.00
#
_symmetry.space_group_name_H-M   'P 1'
#
loop_
_entity.id
_entity.type
_entity.pdbx_description
1 polymer ?
#
loop_
_entity_poly.entity_id
_entity_poly.type
_entity_poly.pdbx_seq_one_letter_code
_entity_poly.pdbx_strand_id
1 'polypeptide(L)'
;MIYTFFLDKGQNMEKNKRYSTSLFVILCLLLNLSGKCLAQWLKLPIWMDSFGTIAATYVLGPVCGVIVGVTLNTLYSIIYSWTYICYAVVSALIAVIAGVCIKKDYMKTLLGALTASFYIAFVSCVVSVIFNYIFFNGYTNNIWGDGVIDSLISIGFNNIISYAAGEFYVDFLDKVIVVLILFVFVKFDKGWKRFDKRVISVCLMFALASSVIARIGQNMNLSIEAQAKTQNEQQKDSDVMVQSDNDKIQDYSSYLQTVYGRENGIPGGCANDIVQTNDGILWIGTYGGLYRYNGKEFVWIDEYDSIKSVNCMYLDEEGRLWIGTNDNGLSIMINEQVANVVSEKDGLSDDAVKCITQGTDGCYYVGTTGKMSVLSMAGGLSVKKVIDDVTYAVSIDADKSGNVAAVSDSGKLSIIRDTDVISQYVPADGSTYTTCTFDEDGILYAGTSADSIDVYRVDEGILTLIDNHKCNELKNIKSLKFVDNISSREEILFVCADNGIGYYNNIGDFVKVNTGNFNSSIDNMTYDYQGNLWFVSSRQGILRLSKSAFTQLYNTYATDSSVVNTVTWWNDGFYIGTDNGLYVSKDENTNIKGRSITPVIDVLNGVRIRCLKEDSKGNLWICTSRAGVYKLTTDGGVKKYDKSNGLNGELYRTVTELSDNTILVAGDSGMSFIKDDDSVYNIGTQMINSKVLCTLQADDKTIFAGTDGNGIEVIRDGVIVGNFGKNEGLSSGVILRMVEDSSGDGIFIVTSNSICYMDKIQNIRVLKNFPYYNNYDIVNGKDGMLFVLSSAGIFVVDEKKLLSGDDVEYRLLNNQSGLQNAITPNSWNYLDKNNNLYISTEDGVIVINLENYSSNIRSYRIQMKSIQVDDELIRVRRGEDIYINSGAHVLEMFPEIVNYSVNVPYVSIYLEGYDSEPRVMLQSELNNIVYRNIPVGTYKFHLAVL
;
A
#
# COMPACT_ATOMS: atom_id res chain seq x y z
N MET A 1 26.92 10.14 -48.82
CA MET A 1 27.45 8.82 -48.40
C MET A 1 26.43 7.91 -47.73
N ILE A 2 25.49 8.41 -46.97
CA ILE A 2 24.39 7.62 -46.37
C ILE A 2 23.36 7.22 -47.42
N TYR A 3 23.08 8.09 -48.37
CA TYR A 3 22.08 7.84 -49.42
C TYR A 3 22.49 6.75 -50.44
N THR A 4 23.77 6.58 -50.71
CA THR A 4 24.33 5.56 -51.63
C THR A 4 24.45 4.18 -50.99
N PHE A 5 24.42 4.11 -49.62
CA PHE A 5 24.51 2.85 -48.87
C PHE A 5 23.20 2.03 -48.90
N PHE A 6 22.08 2.69 -49.16
CA PHE A 6 20.76 2.09 -49.09
C PHE A 6 20.18 1.62 -50.43
N LEU A 7 20.81 1.95 -51.57
CA LEU A 7 20.20 1.73 -52.88
C LEU A 7 20.67 0.47 -53.66
N ASP A 8 21.62 -0.29 -53.15
CA ASP A 8 22.30 -1.32 -53.96
C ASP A 8 21.70 -2.74 -53.94
N LYS A 9 20.45 -2.95 -53.38
CA LYS A 9 19.75 -4.24 -53.49
C LYS A 9 18.23 -4.15 -53.79
N GLY A 10 17.81 -3.09 -54.37
CA GLY A 10 16.37 -2.79 -54.57
C GLY A 10 15.79 -3.03 -55.97
N GLN A 11 16.51 -3.50 -56.93
CA GLN A 11 16.01 -3.71 -58.32
C GLN A 11 15.94 -5.18 -58.66
N ASN A 12 14.75 -5.73 -58.57
CA ASN A 12 14.07 -6.86 -59.21
C ASN A 12 13.22 -7.67 -58.22
N MET A 13 12.04 -7.16 -57.94
CA MET A 13 11.05 -7.91 -57.22
C MET A 13 9.71 -7.87 -57.94
N GLU A 14 9.26 -9.02 -58.49
CA GLU A 14 7.94 -9.24 -59.02
C GLU A 14 6.83 -8.99 -58.01
N LYS A 15 5.63 -8.64 -58.47
CA LYS A 15 4.47 -8.26 -57.63
C LYS A 15 4.18 -9.24 -56.46
N ASN A 16 4.40 -10.54 -56.62
CA ASN A 16 4.20 -11.56 -55.58
C ASN A 16 5.21 -11.46 -54.40
N LYS A 17 6.41 -10.89 -54.63
CA LYS A 17 7.40 -10.66 -53.57
C LYS A 17 7.03 -9.47 -52.67
N ARG A 18 6.31 -8.44 -53.17
CA ARG A 18 5.88 -7.28 -52.40
C ARG A 18 4.86 -7.66 -51.34
N TYR A 19 3.87 -8.49 -51.61
CA TYR A 19 2.90 -8.99 -50.65
C TYR A 19 3.56 -9.81 -49.53
N SER A 20 4.53 -10.63 -49.87
CA SER A 20 5.32 -11.43 -48.92
C SER A 20 6.17 -10.56 -47.96
N THR A 21 6.73 -9.45 -48.42
CA THR A 21 7.53 -8.51 -47.63
C THR A 21 6.65 -7.74 -46.64
N SER A 22 5.49 -7.23 -47.08
CA SER A 22 4.55 -6.51 -46.20
C SER A 22 3.99 -7.41 -45.12
N LEU A 23 3.67 -8.66 -45.46
CA LEU A 23 3.18 -9.64 -44.48
C LEU A 23 4.23 -9.94 -43.42
N PHE A 24 5.52 -10.04 -43.81
CA PHE A 24 6.61 -10.27 -42.83
C PHE A 24 6.86 -9.07 -41.94
N VAL A 25 6.75 -7.84 -42.47
CA VAL A 25 6.84 -6.61 -41.66
C VAL A 25 5.73 -6.57 -40.61
N ILE A 26 4.48 -6.89 -41.00
CA ILE A 26 3.35 -6.95 -40.07
C ILE A 26 3.60 -8.03 -39.00
N LEU A 27 4.11 -9.19 -39.40
CA LEU A 27 4.44 -10.26 -38.44
C LEU A 27 5.51 -9.83 -37.44
N CYS A 28 6.54 -9.11 -37.90
CA CYS A 28 7.58 -8.56 -36.99
C CYS A 28 7.04 -7.49 -36.04
N LEU A 29 6.06 -6.68 -36.46
CA LEU A 29 5.36 -5.75 -35.59
C LEU A 29 4.57 -6.49 -34.51
N LEU A 30 3.82 -7.54 -34.89
CA LEU A 30 3.07 -8.36 -33.93
C LEU A 30 3.98 -9.08 -32.93
N LEU A 31 5.15 -9.53 -33.38
CA LEU A 31 6.16 -10.14 -32.48
C LEU A 31 6.70 -9.17 -31.43
N ASN A 32 7.00 -7.93 -31.84
CA ASN A 32 7.42 -6.92 -30.86
C ASN A 32 6.31 -6.58 -29.88
N LEU A 33 5.09 -6.39 -30.36
CA LEU A 33 3.93 -6.09 -29.52
C LEU A 33 3.67 -7.21 -28.51
N SER A 34 3.61 -8.46 -28.97
CA SER A 34 3.38 -9.62 -28.13
C SER A 34 4.53 -9.87 -27.15
N GLY A 35 5.77 -9.65 -27.58
CA GLY A 35 6.94 -9.76 -26.71
C GLY A 35 6.90 -8.76 -25.55
N LYS A 36 6.58 -7.51 -25.81
CA LYS A 36 6.45 -6.46 -24.79
C LYS A 36 5.30 -6.76 -23.82
N CYS A 37 4.14 -7.13 -24.33
CA CYS A 37 3.01 -7.53 -23.46
C CYS A 37 3.38 -8.71 -22.57
N LEU A 38 4.07 -9.71 -23.08
CA LEU A 38 4.53 -10.88 -22.31
C LEU A 38 5.55 -10.48 -21.25
N ALA A 39 6.53 -9.63 -21.58
CA ALA A 39 7.54 -9.16 -20.64
C ALA A 39 6.92 -8.34 -19.49
N GLN A 40 5.97 -7.47 -19.80
CA GLN A 40 5.24 -6.69 -18.79
C GLN A 40 4.36 -7.57 -17.89
N TRP A 41 3.63 -8.52 -18.48
CA TRP A 41 2.77 -9.43 -17.72
C TRP A 41 3.55 -10.32 -16.76
N LEU A 42 4.69 -10.85 -17.21
CA LEU A 42 5.57 -11.69 -16.39
C LEU A 42 6.53 -10.88 -15.50
N LYS A 43 6.50 -9.54 -15.56
CA LYS A 43 7.42 -8.63 -14.85
C LYS A 43 8.89 -9.01 -15.06
N LEU A 44 9.28 -9.31 -16.31
CA LEU A 44 10.63 -9.74 -16.65
C LEU A 44 11.63 -8.58 -16.66
N PRO A 45 12.93 -8.83 -16.38
CA PRO A 45 13.99 -7.83 -16.46
C PRO A 45 14.40 -7.51 -17.92
N ILE A 46 13.48 -7.47 -18.85
CA ILE A 46 13.70 -7.30 -20.30
C ILE A 46 12.49 -6.61 -20.93
N TRP A 47 12.68 -6.00 -22.09
CA TRP A 47 11.61 -5.32 -22.83
C TRP A 47 10.91 -6.20 -23.87
N MET A 48 11.67 -7.09 -24.55
CA MET A 48 11.25 -7.98 -25.65
C MET A 48 10.55 -7.28 -26.83
N ASP A 49 10.72 -5.97 -26.98
CA ASP A 49 10.10 -5.15 -28.02
C ASP A 49 11.00 -4.93 -29.25
N SER A 50 12.17 -5.53 -29.24
CA SER A 50 13.18 -5.39 -30.31
C SER A 50 13.36 -6.65 -31.17
N PHE A 51 12.72 -7.77 -30.79
CA PHE A 51 12.89 -9.04 -31.53
C PHE A 51 12.47 -8.95 -32.98
N GLY A 52 11.29 -8.45 -33.29
CA GLY A 52 10.81 -8.25 -34.65
C GLY A 52 11.64 -7.21 -35.45
N THR A 53 12.13 -6.17 -34.74
CA THR A 53 13.01 -5.15 -35.34
C THR A 53 14.31 -5.77 -35.82
N ILE A 54 14.99 -6.59 -35.03
CA ILE A 54 16.24 -7.26 -35.36
C ILE A 54 15.99 -8.37 -36.38
N ALA A 55 14.90 -9.11 -36.31
CA ALA A 55 14.51 -10.14 -37.28
C ALA A 55 14.21 -9.52 -38.67
N ALA A 56 13.47 -8.43 -38.73
CA ALA A 56 13.21 -7.68 -39.95
C ALA A 56 14.52 -7.15 -40.56
N THR A 57 15.43 -6.66 -39.72
CA THR A 57 16.76 -6.21 -40.13
C THR A 57 17.58 -7.36 -40.75
N TYR A 58 17.52 -8.54 -40.15
CA TYR A 58 18.25 -9.71 -40.61
C TYR A 58 17.74 -10.22 -41.96
N VAL A 59 16.42 -10.32 -42.11
CA VAL A 59 15.79 -10.94 -43.30
C VAL A 59 15.61 -9.96 -44.45
N LEU A 60 15.14 -8.73 -44.16
CA LEU A 60 14.75 -7.73 -45.16
C LEU A 60 15.70 -6.55 -45.26
N GLY A 61 16.68 -6.45 -44.36
CA GLY A 61 17.63 -5.36 -44.28
C GLY A 61 17.22 -4.23 -43.30
N PRO A 62 18.19 -3.33 -42.98
CA PRO A 62 18.02 -2.36 -41.89
C PRO A 62 16.89 -1.35 -42.11
N VAL A 63 16.53 -1.03 -43.36
CA VAL A 63 15.41 -0.11 -43.63
C VAL A 63 14.07 -0.69 -43.15
N CYS A 64 13.85 -1.98 -43.42
CA CYS A 64 12.62 -2.64 -42.93
C CYS A 64 12.61 -2.77 -41.40
N GLY A 65 13.78 -3.00 -40.77
CA GLY A 65 13.92 -2.98 -39.33
C GLY A 65 13.56 -1.62 -38.70
N VAL A 66 14.06 -0.53 -39.29
CA VAL A 66 13.71 0.85 -38.89
C VAL A 66 12.20 1.08 -38.99
N ILE A 67 11.58 0.66 -40.10
CA ILE A 67 10.12 0.80 -40.28
C ILE A 67 9.38 0.05 -39.17
N VAL A 68 9.76 -1.20 -38.85
CA VAL A 68 9.13 -1.97 -37.77
C VAL A 68 9.28 -1.27 -36.40
N GLY A 69 10.49 -0.86 -36.06
CA GLY A 69 10.76 -0.24 -34.75
C GLY A 69 10.08 1.12 -34.56
N VAL A 70 10.13 1.99 -35.59
CA VAL A 70 9.50 3.30 -35.57
C VAL A 70 7.97 3.18 -35.52
N THR A 71 7.38 2.30 -36.34
CA THR A 71 5.92 2.09 -36.35
C THR A 71 5.43 1.60 -35.00
N LEU A 72 6.15 0.70 -34.34
CA LEU A 72 5.77 0.20 -33.03
C LEU A 72 5.70 1.34 -31.97
N ASN A 73 6.76 2.14 -31.86
CA ASN A 73 6.78 3.24 -30.88
C ASN A 73 5.80 4.36 -31.23
N THR A 74 5.52 4.56 -32.53
CA THR A 74 4.43 5.49 -32.92
C THR A 74 3.07 4.96 -32.47
N LEU A 75 2.81 3.65 -32.59
CA LEU A 75 1.58 3.05 -32.07
C LEU A 75 1.49 3.18 -30.54
N TYR A 76 2.57 2.94 -29.82
CA TYR A 76 2.60 3.13 -28.36
C TYR A 76 2.39 4.60 -27.96
N SER A 77 2.91 5.55 -28.74
CA SER A 77 2.70 6.97 -28.46
C SER A 77 1.23 7.39 -28.58
N ILE A 78 0.47 6.72 -29.44
CA ILE A 78 -0.97 6.96 -29.62
C ILE A 78 -1.80 6.27 -28.51
N ILE A 79 -1.40 5.06 -28.11
CA ILE A 79 -2.19 4.21 -27.19
C ILE A 79 -1.93 4.57 -25.72
N TYR A 80 -0.67 4.82 -25.33
CA TYR A 80 -0.28 4.98 -23.93
C TYR A 80 0.13 6.41 -23.57
N SER A 81 1.20 6.94 -24.20
CA SER A 81 1.70 8.30 -23.92
C SER A 81 2.56 8.81 -25.07
N TRP A 82 2.44 10.09 -25.37
CA TRP A 82 3.22 10.77 -26.42
C TRP A 82 4.75 10.62 -26.22
N THR A 83 5.22 10.40 -24.99
CA THR A 83 6.65 10.22 -24.68
C THR A 83 7.27 9.01 -25.38
N TYR A 84 6.48 7.99 -25.72
CA TYR A 84 6.98 6.82 -26.45
C TYR A 84 7.48 7.12 -27.87
N ILE A 85 7.10 8.26 -28.47
CA ILE A 85 7.59 8.64 -29.79
C ILE A 85 9.11 8.86 -29.79
N CYS A 86 9.70 9.30 -28.67
CA CYS A 86 11.13 9.52 -28.53
C CYS A 86 11.92 8.21 -28.67
N TYR A 87 11.36 7.10 -28.17
CA TYR A 87 11.98 5.77 -28.29
C TYR A 87 11.93 5.19 -29.70
N ALA A 88 11.20 5.81 -30.63
CA ALA A 88 11.30 5.48 -32.04
C ALA A 88 12.73 5.70 -32.58
N VAL A 89 13.44 6.69 -32.08
CA VAL A 89 14.85 6.94 -32.40
C VAL A 89 15.72 5.77 -31.91
N VAL A 90 15.50 5.30 -30.71
CA VAL A 90 16.22 4.15 -30.10
C VAL A 90 16.00 2.90 -30.97
N SER A 91 14.75 2.59 -31.34
CA SER A 91 14.43 1.44 -32.18
C SER A 91 15.02 1.54 -33.59
N ALA A 92 15.09 2.74 -34.16
CA ALA A 92 15.77 2.97 -35.44
C ALA A 92 17.27 2.69 -35.32
N LEU A 93 17.92 3.14 -34.25
CA LEU A 93 19.34 2.88 -34.00
C LEU A 93 19.63 1.39 -33.79
N ILE A 94 18.78 0.67 -33.04
CA ILE A 94 18.85 -0.79 -32.89
C ILE A 94 18.87 -1.47 -34.27
N ALA A 95 17.96 -1.10 -35.18
CA ALA A 95 17.92 -1.67 -36.53
C ALA A 95 19.19 -1.36 -37.32
N VAL A 96 19.72 -0.14 -37.25
CA VAL A 96 20.94 0.26 -37.97
C VAL A 96 22.16 -0.50 -37.42
N ILE A 97 22.36 -0.55 -36.13
CA ILE A 97 23.50 -1.25 -35.52
C ILE A 97 23.42 -2.76 -35.76
N ALA A 98 22.23 -3.34 -35.60
CA ALA A 98 22.00 -4.75 -35.93
C ALA A 98 22.38 -5.02 -37.42
N GLY A 99 21.99 -4.14 -38.34
CA GLY A 99 22.37 -4.24 -39.76
C GLY A 99 23.87 -4.19 -39.98
N VAL A 100 24.59 -3.35 -39.25
CA VAL A 100 26.08 -3.29 -39.31
C VAL A 100 26.69 -4.59 -38.78
N CYS A 101 26.21 -5.10 -37.65
CA CYS A 101 26.67 -6.36 -37.06
C CYS A 101 26.42 -7.57 -37.98
N ILE A 102 25.25 -7.61 -38.61
CA ILE A 102 24.89 -8.64 -39.61
C ILE A 102 25.82 -8.57 -40.83
N LYS A 103 26.10 -7.36 -41.33
CA LYS A 103 27.01 -7.16 -42.45
C LYS A 103 28.45 -7.57 -42.14
N LYS A 104 28.89 -7.44 -40.90
CA LYS A 104 30.21 -7.87 -40.39
C LYS A 104 30.24 -9.34 -40.00
N ASP A 105 29.21 -10.12 -40.33
CA ASP A 105 29.10 -11.56 -40.06
C ASP A 105 29.12 -11.96 -38.56
N TYR A 106 28.81 -11.03 -37.63
CA TYR A 106 28.80 -11.32 -36.20
C TYR A 106 27.77 -12.40 -35.85
N MET A 107 26.73 -12.56 -36.63
CA MET A 107 25.70 -13.62 -36.41
C MET A 107 26.14 -15.03 -36.81
N LYS A 108 27.37 -15.23 -37.31
CA LYS A 108 27.88 -16.56 -37.71
C LYS A 108 28.43 -17.37 -36.52
N THR A 109 28.86 -16.73 -35.43
CA THR A 109 29.46 -17.37 -34.26
C THR A 109 28.78 -16.91 -33.00
N LEU A 110 28.76 -17.75 -31.93
CA LEU A 110 28.17 -17.41 -30.67
C LEU A 110 28.84 -16.15 -30.04
N LEU A 111 30.16 -16.09 -30.07
CA LEU A 111 30.92 -14.95 -29.61
C LEU A 111 30.57 -13.67 -30.36
N GLY A 112 30.42 -13.78 -31.68
CA GLY A 112 29.99 -12.69 -32.54
C GLY A 112 28.58 -12.22 -32.23
N ALA A 113 27.63 -13.14 -31.93
CA ALA A 113 26.27 -12.82 -31.52
C ALA A 113 26.27 -12.07 -30.17
N LEU A 114 27.04 -12.51 -29.20
CA LEU A 114 27.21 -11.81 -27.92
C LEU A 114 27.85 -10.43 -28.10
N THR A 115 28.84 -10.30 -28.98
CA THR A 115 29.42 -8.99 -29.32
C THR A 115 28.41 -8.07 -29.99
N ALA A 116 27.56 -8.59 -30.88
CA ALA A 116 26.47 -7.83 -31.48
C ALA A 116 25.45 -7.35 -30.45
N SER A 117 25.05 -8.22 -29.48
CA SER A 117 24.17 -7.86 -28.36
C SER A 117 24.75 -6.70 -27.55
N PHE A 118 26.03 -6.75 -27.23
CA PHE A 118 26.69 -5.68 -26.48
C PHE A 118 26.66 -4.33 -27.23
N TYR A 119 26.99 -4.32 -28.54
CA TYR A 119 26.97 -3.07 -29.29
C TYR A 119 25.56 -2.50 -29.45
N ILE A 120 24.56 -3.36 -29.65
CA ILE A 120 23.17 -2.93 -29.79
C ILE A 120 22.70 -2.35 -28.44
N ALA A 121 22.94 -3.06 -27.34
CA ALA A 121 22.57 -2.61 -26.00
C ALA A 121 23.28 -1.32 -25.57
N PHE A 122 24.56 -1.20 -25.86
CA PHE A 122 25.32 0.00 -25.50
C PHE A 122 24.80 1.25 -26.24
N VAL A 123 24.52 1.15 -27.52
CA VAL A 123 24.04 2.30 -28.30
C VAL A 123 22.60 2.63 -27.94
N SER A 124 21.72 1.64 -27.69
CA SER A 124 20.35 1.88 -27.22
C SER A 124 20.37 2.54 -25.85
N CYS A 125 21.14 2.04 -24.91
CA CYS A 125 21.28 2.58 -23.56
C CYS A 125 21.70 4.06 -23.56
N VAL A 126 22.75 4.44 -24.33
CA VAL A 126 23.23 5.83 -24.38
C VAL A 126 22.12 6.81 -24.76
N VAL A 127 21.23 6.43 -25.65
CA VAL A 127 20.12 7.28 -26.10
C VAL A 127 18.93 7.20 -25.15
N SER A 128 18.60 5.99 -24.65
CA SER A 128 17.51 5.78 -23.71
C SER A 128 17.74 6.52 -22.39
N VAL A 129 18.96 6.52 -21.85
CA VAL A 129 19.32 7.24 -20.61
C VAL A 129 18.99 8.74 -20.72
N ILE A 130 19.26 9.35 -21.88
CA ILE A 130 18.94 10.75 -22.11
C ILE A 130 17.42 10.98 -22.04
N PHE A 131 16.62 10.11 -22.67
CA PHE A 131 15.17 10.22 -22.63
C PHE A 131 14.62 9.89 -21.23
N ASN A 132 15.15 8.87 -20.57
CA ASN A 132 14.77 8.54 -19.20
C ASN A 132 15.07 9.69 -18.24
N TYR A 133 16.22 10.36 -18.41
CA TYR A 133 16.56 11.52 -17.59
C TYR A 133 15.58 12.69 -17.80
N ILE A 134 15.18 12.95 -19.04
CA ILE A 134 14.28 14.06 -19.38
C ILE A 134 12.83 13.78 -18.95
N PHE A 135 12.34 12.55 -19.14
CA PHE A 135 10.92 12.25 -18.99
C PHE A 135 10.58 11.46 -17.72
N PHE A 136 11.53 10.73 -17.15
CA PHE A 136 11.31 9.80 -16.03
C PHE A 136 12.31 9.99 -14.89
N ASN A 137 12.90 11.18 -14.75
CA ASN A 137 13.88 11.52 -13.72
C ASN A 137 15.05 10.52 -13.61
N GLY A 138 15.42 9.89 -14.73
CA GLY A 138 16.52 8.95 -14.83
C GLY A 138 16.13 7.48 -14.63
N TYR A 139 14.92 7.18 -14.18
CA TYR A 139 14.46 5.81 -13.96
C TYR A 139 14.03 5.13 -15.26
N THR A 140 14.13 3.79 -15.28
CA THR A 140 13.88 2.99 -16.48
C THR A 140 12.41 2.62 -16.66
N ASN A 141 11.57 2.77 -15.64
CA ASN A 141 10.21 2.19 -15.53
C ASN A 141 10.20 0.65 -15.66
N ASN A 142 11.31 0.01 -15.32
CA ASN A 142 11.42 -1.44 -15.19
C ASN A 142 11.91 -1.75 -13.78
N ILE A 143 11.15 -2.50 -13.00
CA ILE A 143 11.41 -2.80 -11.58
C ILE A 143 12.84 -3.29 -11.33
N TRP A 144 13.41 -4.08 -12.26
CA TRP A 144 14.75 -4.61 -12.12
C TRP A 144 15.84 -3.58 -12.43
N GLY A 145 15.62 -2.74 -13.45
CA GLY A 145 16.53 -1.64 -13.79
C GLY A 145 16.52 -0.59 -12.69
N ASP A 146 15.34 -0.24 -12.20
CA ASP A 146 15.16 0.73 -11.13
C ASP A 146 15.77 0.23 -9.81
N GLY A 147 15.67 -1.07 -9.51
CA GLY A 147 16.36 -1.69 -8.37
C GLY A 147 17.89 -1.63 -8.45
N VAL A 148 18.48 -1.73 -9.65
CA VAL A 148 19.93 -1.51 -9.85
C VAL A 148 20.30 -0.04 -9.63
N ILE A 149 19.47 0.90 -10.10
CA ILE A 149 19.66 2.33 -9.90
C ILE A 149 19.67 2.67 -8.41
N ASP A 150 18.64 2.24 -7.69
CA ASP A 150 18.50 2.51 -6.26
C ASP A 150 19.65 1.90 -5.45
N SER A 151 20.05 0.67 -5.78
CA SER A 151 21.20 0.01 -5.14
C SER A 151 22.50 0.76 -5.34
N LEU A 152 22.77 1.27 -6.55
CA LEU A 152 23.99 2.03 -6.84
C LEU A 152 23.97 3.42 -6.17
N ILE A 153 22.82 4.09 -6.15
CA ILE A 153 22.66 5.37 -5.46
C ILE A 153 22.86 5.20 -3.95
N SER A 154 22.31 4.14 -3.36
CA SER A 154 22.43 3.86 -1.92
C SER A 154 23.87 3.63 -1.44
N ILE A 155 24.73 3.10 -2.32
CA ILE A 155 26.17 2.92 -2.02
C ILE A 155 27.04 4.12 -2.46
N GLY A 156 26.40 5.24 -2.85
CA GLY A 156 27.07 6.52 -3.10
C GLY A 156 27.59 6.75 -4.52
N PHE A 157 27.14 5.98 -5.51
CA PHE A 157 27.46 6.25 -6.91
C PHE A 157 26.75 7.51 -7.43
N ASN A 158 27.37 8.17 -8.40
CA ASN A 158 26.78 9.32 -9.06
C ASN A 158 25.47 8.91 -9.79
N ASN A 159 24.41 9.74 -9.66
CA ASN A 159 23.09 9.45 -10.19
C ASN A 159 23.08 9.12 -11.70
N ILE A 160 23.83 9.89 -12.51
CA ILE A 160 23.90 9.66 -13.98
C ILE A 160 24.53 8.29 -14.29
N ILE A 161 25.55 7.89 -13.53
CA ILE A 161 26.20 6.57 -13.68
C ILE A 161 25.22 5.47 -13.27
N SER A 162 24.48 5.68 -12.19
CA SER A 162 23.47 4.74 -11.69
C SER A 162 22.33 4.56 -12.70
N TYR A 163 21.82 5.64 -13.28
CA TYR A 163 20.81 5.60 -14.33
C TYR A 163 21.29 4.85 -15.58
N ALA A 164 22.52 5.12 -15.99
CA ALA A 164 23.12 4.42 -17.12
C ALA A 164 23.34 2.93 -16.83
N ALA A 165 23.70 2.55 -15.60
CA ALA A 165 23.90 1.17 -15.22
C ALA A 165 22.58 0.38 -15.17
N GLY A 166 21.51 0.96 -14.62
CA GLY A 166 20.20 0.33 -14.57
C GLY A 166 19.59 0.11 -15.95
N GLU A 167 19.64 1.13 -16.81
CA GLU A 167 19.19 1.02 -18.21
C GLU A 167 20.03 -0.01 -19.00
N PHE A 168 21.35 0.03 -18.83
CA PHE A 168 22.25 -0.92 -19.49
C PHE A 168 21.99 -2.36 -19.05
N TYR A 169 21.70 -2.57 -17.78
CA TYR A 169 21.38 -3.90 -17.25
C TYR A 169 20.16 -4.51 -17.95
N VAL A 170 19.06 -3.78 -18.04
CA VAL A 170 17.83 -4.25 -18.70
C VAL A 170 18.03 -4.40 -20.20
N ASP A 171 18.62 -3.41 -20.86
CA ASP A 171 18.88 -3.41 -22.30
C ASP A 171 19.84 -4.54 -22.70
N PHE A 172 20.89 -4.77 -21.92
CA PHE A 172 21.85 -5.82 -22.22
C PHE A 172 21.23 -7.21 -22.14
N LEU A 173 20.48 -7.50 -21.07
CA LEU A 173 19.76 -8.77 -20.93
C LEU A 173 18.76 -8.98 -22.07
N ASP A 174 17.99 -7.95 -22.42
CA ASP A 174 17.03 -7.98 -23.52
C ASP A 174 17.73 -8.32 -24.85
N LYS A 175 18.80 -7.62 -25.17
CA LYS A 175 19.49 -7.81 -26.46
C LYS A 175 20.24 -9.14 -26.52
N VAL A 176 20.79 -9.62 -25.41
CA VAL A 176 21.41 -10.96 -25.36
C VAL A 176 20.36 -12.03 -25.65
N ILE A 177 19.21 -11.99 -24.99
CA ILE A 177 18.15 -12.99 -25.19
C ILE A 177 17.62 -12.94 -26.62
N VAL A 178 17.28 -11.75 -27.10
CA VAL A 178 16.74 -11.56 -28.45
C VAL A 178 17.71 -12.01 -29.53
N VAL A 179 18.99 -11.61 -29.46
CA VAL A 179 20.01 -11.96 -30.47
C VAL A 179 20.37 -13.44 -30.39
N LEU A 180 20.42 -14.05 -29.20
CA LEU A 180 20.68 -15.48 -29.07
C LEU A 180 19.54 -16.33 -29.61
N ILE A 181 18.28 -15.96 -29.37
CA ILE A 181 17.13 -16.63 -30.00
C ILE A 181 17.27 -16.57 -31.53
N LEU A 182 17.57 -15.38 -32.07
CA LEU A 182 17.75 -15.22 -33.50
C LEU A 182 18.96 -16.02 -34.03
N PHE A 183 20.07 -16.05 -33.28
CA PHE A 183 21.27 -16.84 -33.61
C PHE A 183 20.97 -18.34 -33.69
N VAL A 184 20.21 -18.87 -32.73
CA VAL A 184 19.77 -20.27 -32.73
C VAL A 184 18.94 -20.56 -33.97
N PHE A 185 17.96 -19.73 -34.29
CA PHE A 185 17.17 -19.87 -35.53
C PHE A 185 18.04 -19.82 -36.80
N VAL A 186 18.99 -18.91 -36.87
CA VAL A 186 19.92 -18.77 -38.03
C VAL A 186 20.81 -20.01 -38.18
N LYS A 187 21.24 -20.64 -37.08
CA LYS A 187 22.14 -21.78 -37.07
C LYS A 187 21.45 -23.10 -37.41
N PHE A 188 20.19 -23.27 -36.98
CA PHE A 188 19.43 -24.52 -37.25
C PHE A 188 18.81 -24.58 -38.65
N ASP A 189 18.67 -23.44 -39.36
CA ASP A 189 18.07 -23.40 -40.67
C ASP A 189 19.07 -23.03 -41.77
N LYS A 190 19.64 -24.04 -42.45
CA LYS A 190 20.51 -23.85 -43.63
C LYS A 190 19.77 -23.25 -44.85
N GLY A 191 18.43 -23.06 -44.77
CA GLY A 191 17.52 -22.63 -45.85
C GLY A 191 17.01 -21.20 -45.76
N TRP A 192 17.36 -20.40 -44.77
CA TRP A 192 16.80 -19.07 -44.48
C TRP A 192 16.94 -18.01 -45.60
N LYS A 193 17.73 -18.27 -46.62
CA LYS A 193 17.81 -17.42 -47.84
C LYS A 193 16.63 -17.58 -48.82
N ARG A 194 15.75 -18.55 -48.56
CA ARG A 194 14.47 -18.73 -49.29
C ARG A 194 13.34 -18.58 -48.23
N PHE A 195 12.43 -17.69 -48.55
CA PHE A 195 11.16 -17.51 -47.81
C PHE A 195 10.41 -18.86 -47.70
N ASP A 196 10.67 -19.63 -46.67
CA ASP A 196 10.00 -20.90 -46.45
C ASP A 196 8.76 -20.68 -45.57
N LYS A 197 7.62 -21.27 -46.01
CA LYS A 197 6.33 -21.22 -45.27
C LYS A 197 6.46 -21.68 -43.81
N ARG A 198 7.48 -22.47 -43.48
CA ARG A 198 7.72 -22.98 -42.12
C ARG A 198 8.17 -21.88 -41.14
N VAL A 199 8.98 -20.93 -41.58
CA VAL A 199 9.43 -19.79 -40.74
C VAL A 199 8.26 -18.87 -40.44
N ILE A 200 7.43 -18.60 -41.44
CA ILE A 200 6.20 -17.84 -41.27
C ILE A 200 5.27 -18.56 -40.27
N SER A 201 5.14 -19.89 -40.36
CA SER A 201 4.30 -20.69 -39.46
C SER A 201 4.79 -20.66 -38.02
N VAL A 202 6.12 -20.76 -37.79
CA VAL A 202 6.71 -20.71 -36.43
C VAL A 202 6.57 -19.32 -35.83
N CYS A 203 6.86 -18.27 -36.59
CA CYS A 203 6.66 -16.89 -36.14
C CYS A 203 5.16 -16.60 -35.90
N LEU A 204 4.27 -17.11 -36.73
CA LEU A 204 2.83 -16.96 -36.55
C LEU A 204 2.31 -17.74 -35.34
N MET A 205 2.83 -18.96 -35.10
CA MET A 205 2.50 -19.74 -33.89
C MET A 205 2.99 -19.03 -32.64
N PHE A 206 4.19 -18.43 -32.64
CA PHE A 206 4.71 -17.71 -31.50
C PHE A 206 3.91 -16.42 -31.23
N ALA A 207 3.58 -15.67 -32.29
CA ALA A 207 2.73 -14.48 -32.19
C ALA A 207 1.29 -14.82 -31.73
N LEU A 208 0.73 -15.93 -32.25
CA LEU A 208 -0.59 -16.41 -31.84
C LEU A 208 -0.59 -16.94 -30.40
N ALA A 209 0.42 -17.71 -30.01
CA ALA A 209 0.55 -18.19 -28.64
C ALA A 209 0.70 -17.03 -27.63
N SER A 210 1.57 -16.06 -27.96
CA SER A 210 1.75 -14.88 -27.11
C SER A 210 0.48 -13.99 -27.07
N SER A 211 -0.24 -13.89 -28.20
CA SER A 211 -1.52 -13.14 -28.26
C SER A 211 -2.64 -13.85 -27.52
N VAL A 212 -2.68 -15.18 -27.54
CA VAL A 212 -3.65 -15.98 -26.76
C VAL A 212 -3.36 -15.85 -25.28
N ILE A 213 -2.08 -15.92 -24.86
CA ILE A 213 -1.68 -15.75 -23.47
C ILE A 213 -1.98 -14.34 -22.98
N ALA A 214 -1.69 -13.31 -23.80
CA ALA A 214 -2.03 -11.91 -23.47
C ALA A 214 -3.56 -11.70 -23.39
N ARG A 215 -4.33 -12.35 -24.24
CA ARG A 215 -5.80 -12.27 -24.23
C ARG A 215 -6.44 -13.03 -23.06
N ILE A 216 -5.82 -14.14 -22.65
CA ILE A 216 -6.22 -14.85 -21.41
C ILE A 216 -5.92 -13.98 -20.21
N GLY A 217 -4.76 -13.31 -20.14
CA GLY A 217 -4.41 -12.38 -19.09
C GLY A 217 -5.34 -11.15 -19.03
N GLN A 218 -5.65 -10.56 -20.17
CA GLN A 218 -6.62 -9.45 -20.26
C GLN A 218 -8.04 -9.90 -19.92
N ASN A 219 -8.47 -11.09 -20.35
CA ASN A 219 -9.79 -11.63 -19.98
C ASN A 219 -9.86 -12.01 -18.49
N MET A 220 -8.77 -12.42 -17.88
CA MET A 220 -8.71 -12.61 -16.41
C MET A 220 -8.81 -11.27 -15.67
N ASN A 221 -8.12 -10.23 -16.13
CA ASN A 221 -8.26 -8.89 -15.55
C ASN A 221 -9.67 -8.31 -15.80
N LEU A 222 -10.22 -8.46 -16.99
CA LEU A 222 -11.60 -8.04 -17.31
C LEU A 222 -12.65 -8.86 -16.56
N SER A 223 -12.40 -10.15 -16.28
CA SER A 223 -13.32 -10.97 -15.47
C SER A 223 -13.24 -10.60 -13.99
N ILE A 224 -12.07 -10.19 -13.49
CA ILE A 224 -11.90 -9.65 -12.14
C ILE A 224 -12.58 -8.28 -12.03
N GLU A 225 -12.42 -7.40 -13.02
CA GLU A 225 -13.15 -6.11 -13.08
C GLU A 225 -14.66 -6.28 -13.28
N ALA A 226 -15.08 -7.26 -14.08
CA ALA A 226 -16.51 -7.55 -14.27
C ALA A 226 -17.15 -8.19 -13.02
N GLN A 227 -16.43 -9.04 -12.28
CA GLN A 227 -16.90 -9.56 -11.00
C GLN A 227 -16.97 -8.47 -9.93
N ALA A 228 -16.00 -7.54 -9.89
CA ALA A 228 -16.04 -6.38 -9.02
C ALA A 228 -17.24 -5.46 -9.37
N LYS A 229 -17.51 -5.25 -10.65
CA LYS A 229 -18.69 -4.48 -11.10
C LYS A 229 -20.03 -5.16 -10.75
N THR A 230 -20.12 -6.49 -10.91
CA THR A 230 -21.35 -7.24 -10.61
C THR A 230 -21.64 -7.29 -9.11
N GLN A 231 -20.61 -7.34 -8.26
CA GLN A 231 -20.77 -7.27 -6.80
C GLN A 231 -21.23 -5.88 -6.34
N ASN A 232 -20.77 -4.81 -7.01
CA ASN A 232 -21.19 -3.44 -6.68
C ASN A 232 -22.65 -3.12 -7.10
N GLU A 233 -23.21 -3.80 -8.09
CA GLU A 233 -24.61 -3.60 -8.51
C GLU A 233 -25.64 -4.31 -7.61
N GLN A 234 -25.23 -5.35 -6.87
CA GLN A 234 -26.13 -6.09 -5.97
C GLN A 234 -26.25 -5.50 -4.56
N GLN A 235 -25.44 -4.49 -4.21
CA GLN A 235 -25.39 -3.91 -2.85
C GLN A 235 -26.20 -2.62 -2.69
N LYS A 236 -27.29 -2.44 -3.46
CA LYS A 236 -28.02 -1.16 -3.56
C LYS A 236 -29.21 -1.00 -2.62
N ASP A 237 -29.47 -1.90 -1.71
CA ASP A 237 -30.59 -1.75 -0.77
C ASP A 237 -30.19 -2.17 0.67
N SER A 238 -29.83 -1.19 1.49
CA SER A 238 -30.16 -1.20 2.94
C SER A 238 -29.86 0.16 3.56
N ASP A 239 -30.93 0.87 3.91
CA ASP A 239 -30.94 2.11 4.69
C ASP A 239 -30.49 1.86 6.13
N VAL A 240 -29.64 2.70 6.68
CA VAL A 240 -29.27 2.69 8.11
C VAL A 240 -29.38 4.10 8.71
N MET A 241 -30.06 4.19 9.82
CA MET A 241 -30.30 5.42 10.60
C MET A 241 -29.09 5.88 11.45
N VAL A 242 -29.06 7.18 11.72
CA VAL A 242 -28.03 7.88 12.51
C VAL A 242 -28.38 7.94 13.99
N GLN A 243 -27.42 7.74 14.86
CA GLN A 243 -27.50 8.02 16.28
C GLN A 243 -26.36 8.91 16.79
N SER A 244 -26.60 9.59 17.91
CA SER A 244 -25.79 10.61 18.55
C SER A 244 -24.48 10.09 19.16
N ASP A 245 -23.53 10.98 19.42
CA ASP A 245 -22.10 10.80 19.73
C ASP A 245 -21.66 9.78 20.80
N ASN A 246 -22.55 9.01 21.41
CA ASN A 246 -22.22 7.99 22.41
C ASN A 246 -22.31 6.53 21.93
N ASP A 247 -22.83 6.27 20.70
CA ASP A 247 -23.01 4.91 20.17
C ASP A 247 -22.45 4.81 18.73
N LYS A 248 -21.17 5.08 18.53
CA LYS A 248 -20.56 4.83 17.21
C LYS A 248 -20.44 3.34 17.00
N ILE A 249 -21.22 2.79 16.06
CA ILE A 249 -21.07 1.43 15.56
C ILE A 249 -19.62 1.28 15.05
N GLN A 250 -18.88 0.35 15.63
CA GLN A 250 -17.53 0.08 15.22
C GLN A 250 -17.55 -0.59 13.84
N ASP A 251 -17.00 0.09 12.81
CA ASP A 251 -16.93 -0.41 11.45
C ASP A 251 -15.50 -0.82 11.10
N TYR A 252 -15.26 -2.13 11.02
CA TYR A 252 -13.96 -2.69 10.64
C TYR A 252 -13.70 -2.62 9.13
N SER A 253 -14.66 -2.21 8.33
CA SER A 253 -14.48 -2.05 6.89
C SER A 253 -13.59 -0.87 6.50
N SER A 254 -13.40 0.08 7.43
CA SER A 254 -12.51 1.23 7.28
C SER A 254 -11.06 0.95 7.72
N TYR A 255 -10.78 -0.26 8.24
CA TYR A 255 -9.44 -0.64 8.67
C TYR A 255 -8.50 -0.82 7.49
N LEU A 256 -7.26 -0.41 7.68
CA LEU A 256 -6.18 -0.66 6.72
C LEU A 256 -5.90 -2.16 6.63
N GLN A 257 -5.94 -2.69 5.43
CA GLN A 257 -5.68 -4.10 5.15
C GLN A 257 -4.25 -4.29 4.68
N THR A 258 -3.52 -5.18 5.34
CA THR A 258 -2.17 -5.57 4.93
C THR A 258 -2.12 -7.09 4.82
N VAL A 259 -1.78 -7.60 3.64
CA VAL A 259 -1.63 -9.05 3.42
C VAL A 259 -0.16 -9.40 3.45
N TYR A 260 0.18 -10.44 4.22
CA TYR A 260 1.52 -11.00 4.30
C TYR A 260 1.53 -12.39 3.66
N GLY A 261 2.43 -12.57 2.70
CA GLY A 261 2.56 -13.79 1.93
C GLY A 261 4.02 -14.20 1.75
N ARG A 262 4.29 -14.90 0.65
CA ARG A 262 5.63 -15.40 0.33
C ARG A 262 6.69 -14.28 0.23
N GLU A 263 6.33 -13.14 -0.31
CA GLU A 263 7.20 -11.97 -0.44
C GLU A 263 7.62 -11.36 0.91
N ASN A 264 6.86 -11.62 1.97
CA ASN A 264 7.14 -11.12 3.31
C ASN A 264 7.90 -12.13 4.18
N GLY A 265 8.31 -13.27 3.61
CA GLY A 265 9.08 -14.28 4.33
C GLY A 265 8.26 -15.43 4.91
N ILE A 266 6.97 -15.56 4.55
CA ILE A 266 6.14 -16.71 4.92
C ILE A 266 6.24 -17.76 3.80
N PRO A 267 6.95 -18.89 3.96
CA PRO A 267 7.08 -19.90 2.93
C PRO A 267 5.74 -20.51 2.55
N GLY A 268 5.51 -20.61 1.25
CA GLY A 268 4.28 -21.21 0.73
C GLY A 268 3.07 -20.26 0.73
N GLY A 269 3.14 -19.13 1.46
CA GLY A 269 2.01 -18.20 1.60
C GLY A 269 0.81 -18.83 2.31
N CYS A 270 1.04 -19.79 3.23
CA CYS A 270 0.02 -20.51 3.97
C CYS A 270 0.25 -20.34 5.48
N ALA A 271 -0.81 -20.05 6.23
CA ALA A 271 -0.78 -20.01 7.68
C ALA A 271 -2.01 -20.73 8.23
N ASN A 272 -1.80 -21.65 9.18
CA ASN A 272 -2.87 -22.49 9.74
C ASN A 272 -3.42 -21.90 11.04
N ASP A 273 -2.54 -21.33 11.87
CA ASP A 273 -2.92 -20.78 13.16
C ASP A 273 -2.04 -19.58 13.55
N ILE A 274 -2.54 -18.74 14.46
CA ILE A 274 -1.86 -17.55 14.96
C ILE A 274 -2.21 -17.26 16.40
N VAL A 275 -1.20 -17.05 17.24
CA VAL A 275 -1.34 -16.75 18.67
C VAL A 275 -0.37 -15.67 19.08
N GLN A 276 -0.75 -14.76 19.98
CA GLN A 276 0.14 -13.80 20.60
C GLN A 276 0.52 -14.23 22.02
N THR A 277 1.83 -14.27 22.32
CA THR A 277 2.33 -14.54 23.67
C THR A 277 2.34 -13.27 24.55
N ASN A 278 2.47 -13.43 25.85
CA ASN A 278 2.40 -12.33 26.84
C ASN A 278 3.48 -11.24 26.66
N ASP A 279 4.60 -11.56 26.02
CA ASP A 279 5.65 -10.61 25.63
C ASP A 279 5.29 -9.80 24.37
N GLY A 280 4.17 -10.14 23.73
CA GLY A 280 3.65 -9.45 22.55
C GLY A 280 4.05 -10.06 21.23
N ILE A 281 4.88 -11.08 21.21
CA ILE A 281 5.30 -11.76 19.98
C ILE A 281 4.11 -12.51 19.37
N LEU A 282 3.95 -12.41 18.06
CA LEU A 282 3.03 -13.22 17.29
C LEU A 282 3.74 -14.48 16.81
N TRP A 283 3.10 -15.61 17.07
CA TRP A 283 3.52 -16.92 16.61
C TRP A 283 2.58 -17.40 15.51
N ILE A 284 3.13 -17.84 14.40
CA ILE A 284 2.39 -18.29 13.22
C ILE A 284 2.73 -19.74 12.93
N GLY A 285 1.74 -20.59 13.02
CA GLY A 285 1.82 -22.00 12.67
C GLY A 285 1.59 -22.21 11.18
N THR A 286 2.50 -22.94 10.53
CA THR A 286 2.39 -23.28 9.11
C THR A 286 2.72 -24.75 8.89
N TYR A 287 2.38 -25.30 7.71
CA TYR A 287 2.88 -26.65 7.32
C TYR A 287 4.40 -26.69 7.15
N GLY A 288 5.08 -25.55 6.99
CA GLY A 288 6.53 -25.45 6.95
C GLY A 288 7.19 -25.34 8.32
N GLY A 289 6.41 -25.24 9.40
CA GLY A 289 6.87 -25.06 10.78
C GLY A 289 6.35 -23.80 11.46
N LEU A 290 7.02 -23.41 12.52
CA LEU A 290 6.67 -22.28 13.38
C LEU A 290 7.44 -21.02 12.98
N TYR A 291 6.75 -19.90 12.91
CA TYR A 291 7.33 -18.57 12.66
C TYR A 291 7.06 -17.64 13.83
N ARG A 292 8.05 -16.80 14.15
CA ARG A 292 8.01 -15.73 15.12
C ARG A 292 7.95 -14.40 14.41
N TYR A 293 7.06 -13.50 14.81
CA TYR A 293 6.91 -12.17 14.23
C TYR A 293 6.84 -11.09 15.31
N ASN A 294 7.67 -10.06 15.18
CA ASN A 294 7.80 -8.94 16.12
C ASN A 294 7.27 -7.60 15.56
N GLY A 295 6.68 -7.63 14.37
CA GLY A 295 6.25 -6.45 13.63
C GLY A 295 7.25 -5.99 12.57
N LYS A 296 8.52 -6.46 12.62
CA LYS A 296 9.55 -6.14 11.63
C LYS A 296 9.81 -7.28 10.65
N GLU A 297 10.03 -8.51 11.17
CA GLU A 297 10.42 -9.66 10.36
C GLU A 297 9.79 -10.96 10.84
N PHE A 298 9.53 -11.86 9.91
CA PHE A 298 9.15 -13.25 10.18
C PHE A 298 10.40 -14.10 10.31
N VAL A 299 10.62 -14.67 11.50
CA VAL A 299 11.77 -15.54 11.79
C VAL A 299 11.28 -16.97 11.87
N TRP A 300 11.78 -17.85 11.00
CA TRP A 300 11.50 -19.27 11.06
C TRP A 300 12.27 -19.93 12.21
N ILE A 301 11.56 -20.71 13.04
CA ILE A 301 12.18 -21.49 14.12
C ILE A 301 12.45 -22.88 13.60
N ASP A 302 13.68 -23.16 13.22
CA ASP A 302 14.13 -24.41 12.60
C ASP A 302 14.95 -25.32 13.55
N GLU A 303 15.18 -24.85 14.78
CA GLU A 303 16.01 -25.54 15.78
C GLU A 303 15.39 -26.86 16.25
N TYR A 304 14.07 -27.05 16.11
CA TYR A 304 13.33 -28.19 16.66
C TYR A 304 12.50 -28.91 15.59
N ASP A 305 12.79 -30.21 15.37
CA ASP A 305 11.99 -31.02 14.45
C ASP A 305 10.54 -31.22 14.95
N SER A 306 10.32 -31.19 16.26
CA SER A 306 9.03 -31.42 16.91
C SER A 306 7.98 -30.32 16.68
N ILE A 307 8.36 -29.18 16.12
CA ILE A 307 7.44 -28.06 15.80
C ILE A 307 7.33 -27.79 14.29
N LYS A 308 7.64 -28.78 13.47
CA LYS A 308 7.35 -28.76 12.04
C LYS A 308 5.91 -29.17 11.78
N SER A 309 5.32 -28.67 10.68
CA SER A 309 3.94 -28.99 10.26
C SER A 309 2.88 -28.64 11.35
N VAL A 310 2.90 -27.38 11.78
CA VAL A 310 2.00 -26.88 12.84
C VAL A 310 0.56 -26.80 12.34
N ASN A 311 -0.38 -27.41 13.09
CA ASN A 311 -1.80 -27.33 12.87
C ASN A 311 -2.50 -26.28 13.72
N CYS A 312 -2.23 -26.31 15.03
CA CYS A 312 -2.89 -25.49 16.03
C CYS A 312 -1.93 -25.06 17.13
N MET A 313 -2.25 -23.97 17.78
CA MET A 313 -1.49 -23.43 18.90
C MET A 313 -2.46 -22.97 20.00
N TYR A 314 -2.03 -23.09 21.24
CA TYR A 314 -2.78 -22.62 22.41
C TYR A 314 -1.83 -21.97 23.42
N LEU A 315 -2.16 -20.78 23.89
CA LEU A 315 -1.44 -20.12 24.97
C LEU A 315 -2.19 -20.35 26.29
N ASP A 316 -1.55 -21.02 27.23
CA ASP A 316 -2.16 -21.28 28.53
C ASP A 316 -2.04 -20.10 29.51
N GLU A 317 -2.74 -20.20 30.63
CA GLU A 317 -2.77 -19.14 31.67
C GLU A 317 -1.40 -18.85 32.28
N GLU A 318 -0.46 -19.81 32.26
CA GLU A 318 0.91 -19.64 32.73
C GLU A 318 1.85 -19.09 31.65
N GLY A 319 1.34 -18.81 30.44
CA GLY A 319 2.09 -18.24 29.34
C GLY A 319 2.96 -19.24 28.59
N ARG A 320 2.66 -20.55 28.68
CA ARG A 320 3.29 -21.60 27.86
C ARG A 320 2.57 -21.71 26.54
N LEU A 321 3.33 -21.80 25.45
CA LEU A 321 2.79 -22.02 24.11
C LEU A 321 2.75 -23.51 23.80
N TRP A 322 1.54 -24.03 23.66
CA TRP A 322 1.25 -25.41 23.26
C TRP A 322 1.12 -25.46 21.73
N ILE A 323 1.83 -26.38 21.09
CA ILE A 323 1.96 -26.46 19.63
C ILE A 323 1.58 -27.86 19.19
N GLY A 324 0.44 -27.98 18.54
CA GLY A 324 -0.04 -29.23 17.93
C GLY A 324 0.43 -29.35 16.49
N THR A 325 0.95 -30.50 16.12
CA THR A 325 1.49 -30.76 14.77
C THR A 325 0.72 -31.85 14.04
N ASN A 326 1.01 -32.05 12.75
CA ASN A 326 0.36 -33.11 11.95
C ASN A 326 0.94 -34.49 12.20
N ASP A 327 2.19 -34.60 12.64
CA ASP A 327 2.94 -35.87 12.62
C ASP A 327 4.01 -35.99 13.72
N ASN A 328 4.15 -34.95 14.57
CA ASN A 328 5.14 -34.94 15.65
C ASN A 328 4.51 -34.77 17.05
N GLY A 329 3.21 -35.01 17.16
CA GLY A 329 2.48 -34.86 18.41
C GLY A 329 2.35 -33.40 18.88
N LEU A 330 2.55 -33.22 20.17
CA LEU A 330 2.36 -31.98 20.89
C LEU A 330 3.67 -31.51 21.51
N SER A 331 4.08 -30.26 21.22
CA SER A 331 5.22 -29.58 21.84
C SER A 331 4.77 -28.45 22.75
N ILE A 332 5.46 -28.28 23.90
CA ILE A 332 5.22 -27.17 24.82
C ILE A 332 6.45 -26.27 24.82
N MET A 333 6.29 -24.99 24.46
CA MET A 333 7.33 -24.00 24.40
C MET A 333 7.20 -23.03 25.57
N ILE A 334 8.34 -22.78 26.23
CA ILE A 334 8.46 -21.82 27.35
C ILE A 334 9.66 -20.91 27.05
N ASN A 335 9.48 -19.61 27.09
CA ASN A 335 10.54 -18.63 26.81
C ASN A 335 11.28 -18.93 25.48
N GLU A 336 10.55 -19.15 24.42
CA GLU A 336 11.04 -19.46 23.07
C GLU A 336 11.85 -20.78 22.97
N GLN A 337 11.71 -21.69 23.93
CA GLN A 337 12.36 -23.01 23.91
C GLN A 337 11.34 -24.13 24.07
N VAL A 338 11.48 -25.19 23.28
CA VAL A 338 10.71 -26.42 23.46
C VAL A 338 11.14 -27.10 24.74
N ALA A 339 10.28 -27.10 25.75
CA ALA A 339 10.52 -27.69 27.07
C ALA A 339 10.07 -29.13 27.16
N ASN A 340 8.97 -29.48 26.49
CA ASN A 340 8.37 -30.82 26.51
C ASN A 340 7.83 -31.20 25.13
N VAL A 341 7.85 -32.49 24.84
CA VAL A 341 7.19 -33.08 23.65
C VAL A 341 6.43 -34.31 24.13
N VAL A 342 5.19 -34.49 23.61
CA VAL A 342 4.33 -35.64 23.91
C VAL A 342 3.84 -36.22 22.60
N SER A 343 3.97 -37.53 22.43
CA SER A 343 3.59 -38.29 21.24
C SER A 343 2.75 -39.50 21.59
N GLU A 344 2.35 -40.31 20.61
CA GLU A 344 1.71 -41.59 20.83
C GLU A 344 2.52 -42.51 21.77
N LYS A 345 3.86 -42.43 21.73
CA LYS A 345 4.76 -43.17 22.59
C LYS A 345 4.60 -42.84 24.07
N ASP A 346 4.14 -41.62 24.34
CA ASP A 346 3.93 -41.08 25.67
C ASP A 346 2.43 -41.20 26.10
N GLY A 347 1.60 -41.85 25.26
CA GLY A 347 0.19 -42.16 25.51
C GLY A 347 -0.80 -41.18 24.86
N LEU A 348 -0.35 -40.24 24.01
CA LEU A 348 -1.26 -39.46 23.18
C LEU A 348 -2.01 -40.38 22.23
N SER A 349 -3.27 -40.08 21.92
CA SER A 349 -4.10 -40.93 21.10
C SER A 349 -3.68 -41.01 19.63
N ASP A 350 -3.03 -39.95 19.12
CA ASP A 350 -2.52 -39.84 17.76
C ASP A 350 -1.54 -38.68 17.69
N ASP A 351 -0.52 -38.77 16.86
CA ASP A 351 0.48 -37.70 16.70
C ASP A 351 -0.03 -36.49 15.87
N ALA A 352 -1.18 -36.64 15.21
CA ALA A 352 -1.83 -35.53 14.47
C ALA A 352 -2.81 -34.74 15.37
N VAL A 353 -2.29 -33.73 16.03
CA VAL A 353 -3.04 -32.85 16.93
C VAL A 353 -3.77 -31.75 16.11
N LYS A 354 -5.06 -31.54 16.41
CA LYS A 354 -5.94 -30.60 15.68
C LYS A 354 -6.40 -29.40 16.48
N CYS A 355 -6.62 -29.55 17.77
CA CYS A 355 -7.10 -28.48 18.66
C CYS A 355 -6.68 -28.73 20.11
N ILE A 356 -6.56 -27.66 20.90
CA ILE A 356 -6.10 -27.71 22.28
C ILE A 356 -6.87 -26.65 23.08
N THR A 357 -7.31 -27.01 24.29
CA THR A 357 -7.83 -26.04 25.27
C THR A 357 -7.50 -26.48 26.70
N GLN A 358 -7.52 -25.55 27.64
CA GLN A 358 -7.34 -25.79 29.08
C GLN A 358 -8.69 -25.74 29.78
N GLY A 359 -9.05 -26.78 30.51
CA GLY A 359 -10.24 -26.80 31.35
C GLY A 359 -9.97 -26.16 32.72
N THR A 360 -11.03 -25.76 33.42
CA THR A 360 -10.99 -25.22 34.80
C THR A 360 -10.48 -26.21 35.82
N ASP A 361 -10.46 -27.52 35.48
CA ASP A 361 -9.84 -28.58 36.29
C ASP A 361 -8.29 -28.58 36.19
N GLY A 362 -7.70 -27.62 35.43
CA GLY A 362 -6.27 -27.52 35.16
C GLY A 362 -5.72 -28.59 34.22
N CYS A 363 -6.61 -29.41 33.61
CA CYS A 363 -6.23 -30.34 32.56
C CYS A 363 -6.28 -29.70 31.18
N TYR A 364 -5.50 -30.30 30.27
CA TYR A 364 -5.46 -29.87 28.87
C TYR A 364 -6.16 -30.91 28.04
N TYR A 365 -7.16 -30.47 27.28
CA TYR A 365 -7.93 -31.32 26.38
C TYR A 365 -7.35 -31.15 24.97
N VAL A 366 -6.86 -32.24 24.41
CA VAL A 366 -6.13 -32.28 23.14
C VAL A 366 -6.91 -33.12 22.14
N GLY A 367 -7.44 -32.49 21.13
CA GLY A 367 -8.09 -33.16 20.00
C GLY A 367 -7.07 -33.64 18.98
N THR A 368 -7.14 -34.90 18.61
CA THR A 368 -6.29 -35.50 17.60
C THR A 368 -7.14 -36.13 16.48
N THR A 369 -6.51 -36.60 15.39
CA THR A 369 -7.19 -37.37 14.36
C THR A 369 -7.68 -38.75 14.90
N GLY A 370 -7.09 -39.23 15.98
CA GLY A 370 -7.61 -40.33 16.76
C GLY A 370 -8.71 -39.92 17.73
N LYS A 371 -8.52 -40.22 19.00
CA LYS A 371 -9.42 -39.87 20.09
C LYS A 371 -8.94 -38.62 20.83
N MET A 372 -9.79 -37.99 21.60
CA MET A 372 -9.40 -36.91 22.46
C MET A 372 -8.55 -37.38 23.64
N SER A 373 -7.41 -36.73 23.88
CA SER A 373 -6.53 -36.98 25.01
C SER A 373 -6.64 -35.88 26.05
N VAL A 374 -6.66 -36.25 27.34
CA VAL A 374 -6.65 -35.33 28.48
C VAL A 374 -5.29 -35.41 29.15
N LEU A 375 -4.57 -34.31 29.21
CA LEU A 375 -3.23 -34.20 29.77
C LEU A 375 -3.25 -33.39 31.08
N SER A 376 -2.30 -33.67 31.96
CA SER A 376 -2.10 -32.97 33.22
C SER A 376 -0.64 -32.55 33.37
N MET A 377 -0.43 -31.36 33.89
CA MET A 377 0.91 -30.85 34.29
C MET A 377 1.19 -31.11 35.78
N ALA A 378 0.23 -31.64 36.54
CA ALA A 378 0.39 -31.92 37.97
C ALA A 378 1.36 -33.09 38.19
N GLY A 379 2.54 -32.80 38.74
CA GLY A 379 3.58 -33.82 38.97
C GLY A 379 4.42 -34.16 37.74
N GLY A 380 4.32 -33.36 36.68
CA GLY A 380 4.95 -33.53 35.37
C GLY A 380 3.94 -33.83 34.28
N LEU A 381 4.29 -33.49 33.06
CA LEU A 381 3.43 -33.66 31.90
C LEU A 381 3.11 -35.14 31.66
N SER A 382 1.84 -35.52 31.64
CA SER A 382 1.39 -36.91 31.38
C SER A 382 -0.03 -36.93 30.85
N VAL A 383 -0.33 -38.01 30.06
CA VAL A 383 -1.69 -38.30 29.59
C VAL A 383 -2.48 -38.90 30.75
N LYS A 384 -3.54 -38.21 31.19
CA LYS A 384 -4.40 -38.65 32.30
C LYS A 384 -5.50 -39.61 31.86
N LYS A 385 -6.10 -39.32 30.69
CA LYS A 385 -7.21 -40.07 30.14
C LYS A 385 -7.33 -39.95 28.65
N VAL A 386 -7.83 -40.93 27.97
CA VAL A 386 -8.30 -40.85 26.57
C VAL A 386 -9.81 -40.98 26.56
N ILE A 387 -10.51 -40.08 25.90
CA ILE A 387 -11.96 -40.01 25.78
C ILE A 387 -12.35 -40.74 24.48
N ASP A 388 -12.95 -41.92 24.59
CA ASP A 388 -13.26 -42.77 23.44
C ASP A 388 -14.40 -42.24 22.57
N ASP A 389 -15.34 -41.50 23.16
CA ASP A 389 -16.57 -41.03 22.50
C ASP A 389 -16.39 -39.78 21.68
N VAL A 390 -15.18 -39.15 21.73
CA VAL A 390 -14.82 -37.99 20.90
C VAL A 390 -13.65 -38.38 20.02
N THR A 391 -13.92 -38.55 18.73
CA THR A 391 -12.94 -38.93 17.74
C THR A 391 -12.77 -37.77 16.72
N TYR A 392 -11.54 -37.57 16.27
CA TYR A 392 -11.18 -36.55 15.30
C TYR A 392 -11.79 -35.19 15.65
N ALA A 393 -11.46 -34.68 16.84
CA ALA A 393 -11.89 -33.36 17.26
C ALA A 393 -11.18 -32.27 16.42
N VAL A 394 -11.95 -31.38 15.81
CA VAL A 394 -11.45 -30.28 14.94
C VAL A 394 -11.53 -28.92 15.61
N SER A 395 -12.40 -28.75 16.61
CA SER A 395 -12.53 -27.53 17.41
C SER A 395 -12.90 -27.90 18.83
N ILE A 396 -12.37 -27.14 19.78
CA ILE A 396 -12.60 -27.37 21.22
C ILE A 396 -12.50 -26.03 21.97
N ASP A 397 -13.37 -25.84 22.96
CA ASP A 397 -13.30 -24.70 23.86
C ASP A 397 -13.84 -25.09 25.26
N ALA A 398 -13.54 -24.31 26.30
CA ALA A 398 -13.92 -24.60 27.67
C ALA A 398 -14.50 -23.34 28.34
N ASP A 399 -15.57 -23.51 29.11
CA ASP A 399 -16.17 -22.44 29.91
C ASP A 399 -15.59 -22.37 31.33
N LYS A 400 -15.93 -21.29 32.05
CA LYS A 400 -15.53 -21.08 33.44
C LYS A 400 -16.28 -22.00 34.45
N SER A 401 -17.31 -22.72 33.99
CA SER A 401 -18.16 -23.61 34.79
C SER A 401 -17.74 -25.09 34.74
N GLY A 402 -16.65 -25.39 34.00
CA GLY A 402 -16.08 -26.73 33.87
C GLY A 402 -16.66 -27.57 32.76
N ASN A 403 -17.41 -26.96 31.83
CA ASN A 403 -17.81 -27.63 30.60
C ASN A 403 -16.72 -27.46 29.53
N VAL A 404 -16.49 -28.51 28.77
CA VAL A 404 -15.65 -28.52 27.58
C VAL A 404 -16.51 -28.92 26.40
N ALA A 405 -16.60 -28.07 25.38
CA ALA A 405 -17.29 -28.34 24.13
C ALA A 405 -16.29 -28.79 23.09
N ALA A 406 -16.59 -29.86 22.35
CA ALA A 406 -15.74 -30.37 21.30
C ALA A 406 -16.55 -30.72 20.05
N VAL A 407 -16.10 -30.27 18.90
CA VAL A 407 -16.67 -30.60 17.60
C VAL A 407 -15.78 -31.62 16.91
N SER A 408 -16.37 -32.71 16.46
CA SER A 408 -15.68 -33.75 15.68
C SER A 408 -15.75 -33.50 14.18
N ASP A 409 -14.86 -34.04 13.38
CA ASP A 409 -14.87 -33.96 11.91
C ASP A 409 -16.19 -34.52 11.31
N SER A 410 -16.85 -35.43 12.02
CA SER A 410 -18.20 -35.91 11.64
C SER A 410 -19.31 -34.88 11.84
N GLY A 411 -19.00 -33.70 12.36
CA GLY A 411 -19.95 -32.63 12.61
C GLY A 411 -20.77 -32.75 13.87
N LYS A 412 -20.33 -33.55 14.81
CA LYS A 412 -21.01 -33.80 16.10
C LYS A 412 -20.39 -32.90 17.18
N LEU A 413 -21.21 -32.16 17.90
CA LEU A 413 -20.86 -31.37 19.08
C LEU A 413 -21.03 -32.22 20.35
N SER A 414 -19.97 -32.40 21.13
CA SER A 414 -19.95 -33.13 22.39
C SER A 414 -19.70 -32.19 23.56
N ILE A 415 -20.45 -32.34 24.66
CA ILE A 415 -20.19 -31.62 25.90
C ILE A 415 -19.56 -32.61 26.90
N ILE A 416 -18.40 -32.22 27.41
CA ILE A 416 -17.58 -33.02 28.32
C ILE A 416 -17.54 -32.28 29.67
N ARG A 417 -17.67 -33.05 30.76
CA ARG A 417 -17.51 -32.54 32.12
C ARG A 417 -16.84 -33.61 32.95
N ASP A 418 -15.90 -33.22 33.81
CA ASP A 418 -15.14 -34.16 34.64
C ASP A 418 -14.51 -35.32 33.84
N THR A 419 -14.09 -35.03 32.59
CA THR A 419 -13.53 -35.94 31.60
C THR A 419 -14.49 -36.98 31.02
N ASP A 420 -15.79 -36.89 31.26
CA ASP A 420 -16.82 -37.73 30.70
C ASP A 420 -17.72 -36.96 29.73
N VAL A 421 -18.13 -37.61 28.62
CA VAL A 421 -19.07 -37.06 27.66
C VAL A 421 -20.48 -37.09 28.22
N ILE A 422 -21.08 -35.93 28.50
CA ILE A 422 -22.41 -35.82 29.09
C ILE A 422 -23.49 -35.87 28.02
N SER A 423 -23.27 -35.18 26.90
CA SER A 423 -24.26 -35.08 25.82
C SER A 423 -23.60 -34.86 24.46
N GLN A 424 -24.34 -35.22 23.40
CA GLN A 424 -23.90 -35.02 22.02
C GLN A 424 -25.04 -34.52 21.16
N TYR A 425 -24.73 -33.58 20.25
CA TYR A 425 -25.69 -32.89 19.40
C TYR A 425 -25.24 -32.83 17.95
N VAL A 426 -26.21 -32.71 17.04
CA VAL A 426 -26.01 -32.41 15.61
C VAL A 426 -27.02 -31.34 15.21
N PRO A 427 -26.71 -30.49 14.20
CA PRO A 427 -27.63 -29.47 13.75
C PRO A 427 -28.95 -30.09 13.26
N ALA A 428 -30.07 -29.39 13.55
CA ALA A 428 -31.40 -29.85 13.15
C ALA A 428 -31.70 -29.71 11.66
N ASP A 429 -30.96 -28.84 10.97
CA ASP A 429 -31.15 -28.53 9.55
C ASP A 429 -30.40 -29.47 8.58
N GLY A 430 -29.67 -30.45 9.13
CA GLY A 430 -28.89 -31.42 8.34
C GLY A 430 -27.51 -30.89 7.93
N SER A 431 -27.09 -29.71 8.37
CA SER A 431 -25.70 -29.26 8.31
C SER A 431 -24.84 -30.02 9.32
N THR A 432 -23.56 -29.67 9.42
CA THR A 432 -22.64 -30.22 10.43
C THR A 432 -22.02 -29.09 11.23
N TYR A 433 -21.79 -29.29 12.54
CA TYR A 433 -20.95 -28.37 13.30
C TYR A 433 -19.50 -28.43 12.80
N THR A 434 -18.85 -27.27 12.77
CA THR A 434 -17.47 -27.14 12.27
C THR A 434 -16.55 -26.47 13.29
N THR A 435 -17.10 -25.67 14.19
CA THR A 435 -16.36 -24.95 15.24
C THR A 435 -17.27 -24.67 16.45
N CYS A 436 -16.68 -24.41 17.60
CA CYS A 436 -17.39 -23.98 18.80
C CYS A 436 -16.54 -23.00 19.61
N THR A 437 -17.18 -22.10 20.34
CA THR A 437 -16.55 -21.20 21.34
C THR A 437 -17.55 -20.80 22.41
N PHE A 438 -17.06 -20.50 23.60
CA PHE A 438 -17.84 -19.91 24.69
C PHE A 438 -17.60 -18.41 24.79
N ASP A 439 -18.63 -17.68 25.19
CA ASP A 439 -18.47 -16.30 25.66
C ASP A 439 -18.10 -16.26 27.17
N GLU A 440 -17.90 -15.06 27.71
CA GLU A 440 -17.56 -14.88 29.12
C GLU A 440 -18.65 -15.34 30.11
N ASP A 441 -19.91 -15.35 29.68
CA ASP A 441 -21.09 -15.76 30.44
C ASP A 441 -21.36 -17.27 30.37
N GLY A 442 -20.57 -18.04 29.59
CA GLY A 442 -20.69 -19.48 29.40
C GLY A 442 -21.79 -19.89 28.42
N ILE A 443 -22.19 -18.98 27.54
CA ILE A 443 -23.03 -19.29 26.39
C ILE A 443 -22.18 -19.89 25.28
N LEU A 444 -22.61 -21.01 24.73
CA LEU A 444 -21.90 -21.74 23.67
C LEU A 444 -22.40 -21.33 22.30
N TYR A 445 -21.49 -20.94 21.44
CA TYR A 445 -21.70 -20.64 20.04
C TYR A 445 -21.12 -21.76 19.17
N ALA A 446 -21.95 -22.41 18.37
CA ALA A 446 -21.54 -23.51 17.51
C ALA A 446 -21.76 -23.17 16.02
N GLY A 447 -20.64 -22.96 15.29
CA GLY A 447 -20.66 -22.65 13.87
C GLY A 447 -20.92 -23.88 13.02
N THR A 448 -21.63 -23.68 11.89
CA THR A 448 -22.05 -24.78 11.02
C THR A 448 -21.31 -24.79 9.67
N SER A 449 -21.38 -25.89 8.96
CA SER A 449 -20.93 -26.00 7.56
C SER A 449 -21.78 -25.18 6.59
N ALA A 450 -22.93 -24.67 7.04
CA ALA A 450 -23.77 -23.73 6.35
C ALA A 450 -23.35 -22.26 6.67
N ASP A 451 -24.32 -21.36 6.81
CA ASP A 451 -24.18 -19.94 7.08
C ASP A 451 -24.76 -19.55 8.44
N SER A 452 -24.74 -20.42 9.42
CA SER A 452 -25.40 -20.19 10.72
C SER A 452 -24.54 -20.58 11.92
N ILE A 453 -24.83 -19.95 13.04
CA ILE A 453 -24.27 -20.24 14.34
C ILE A 453 -25.43 -20.53 15.28
N ASP A 454 -25.48 -21.74 15.84
CA ASP A 454 -26.41 -22.09 16.89
C ASP A 454 -25.89 -21.60 18.25
N VAL A 455 -26.73 -20.94 19.03
CA VAL A 455 -26.38 -20.38 20.33
C VAL A 455 -27.08 -21.15 21.42
N TYR A 456 -26.29 -21.70 22.35
CA TYR A 456 -26.79 -22.60 23.40
C TYR A 456 -26.49 -22.07 24.80
N ARG A 457 -27.45 -22.20 25.67
CA ARG A 457 -27.19 -22.20 27.12
C ARG A 457 -26.80 -23.60 27.55
N VAL A 458 -25.77 -23.70 28.39
CA VAL A 458 -25.27 -24.98 28.92
C VAL A 458 -25.61 -25.09 30.40
N ASP A 459 -26.52 -26.01 30.70
CA ASP A 459 -26.93 -26.31 32.09
C ASP A 459 -26.53 -27.74 32.42
N GLU A 460 -25.55 -27.92 33.33
CA GLU A 460 -25.02 -29.25 33.74
C GLU A 460 -24.65 -30.16 32.57
N GLY A 461 -24.09 -29.60 31.49
CA GLY A 461 -23.68 -30.36 30.29
C GLY A 461 -24.82 -30.62 29.29
N ILE A 462 -26.03 -30.10 29.54
CA ILE A 462 -27.17 -30.21 28.60
C ILE A 462 -27.32 -28.88 27.85
N LEU A 463 -27.42 -28.96 26.52
CA LEU A 463 -27.62 -27.78 25.68
C LEU A 463 -29.09 -27.42 25.49
N THR A 464 -29.42 -26.17 25.68
CA THR A 464 -30.72 -25.61 25.34
C THR A 464 -30.49 -24.52 24.27
N LEU A 465 -31.01 -24.74 23.06
CA LEU A 465 -30.90 -23.77 21.97
C LEU A 465 -31.69 -22.51 22.36
N ILE A 466 -31.01 -21.35 22.35
CA ILE A 466 -31.61 -20.05 22.71
C ILE A 466 -31.71 -19.12 21.51
N ASP A 467 -30.84 -19.27 20.51
CA ASP A 467 -30.86 -18.45 19.29
C ASP A 467 -30.15 -19.17 18.11
N ASN A 468 -30.34 -18.64 16.88
CA ASN A 468 -29.66 -19.07 15.68
C ASN A 468 -29.26 -17.84 14.89
N HIS A 469 -28.00 -17.52 14.90
CA HIS A 469 -27.43 -16.35 14.23
C HIS A 469 -27.11 -16.68 12.76
N LYS A 470 -27.55 -15.83 11.83
CA LYS A 470 -27.28 -15.99 10.39
C LYS A 470 -26.06 -15.15 9.98
N CYS A 471 -25.09 -15.81 9.38
CA CYS A 471 -23.87 -15.20 8.80
C CYS A 471 -24.07 -15.04 7.29
N ASN A 472 -24.95 -14.15 6.87
CA ASN A 472 -25.28 -13.96 5.46
C ASN A 472 -24.03 -13.87 4.58
N GLU A 473 -24.04 -14.61 3.45
CA GLU A 473 -22.94 -14.71 2.47
C GLU A 473 -21.68 -15.48 2.93
N LEU A 474 -21.53 -15.84 4.19
CA LEU A 474 -20.46 -16.73 4.61
C LEU A 474 -20.89 -18.20 4.47
N LYS A 475 -19.91 -19.10 4.27
CA LYS A 475 -20.15 -20.54 4.13
C LYS A 475 -19.05 -21.32 4.82
N ASN A 476 -19.44 -22.40 5.46
CA ASN A 476 -18.53 -23.27 6.17
C ASN A 476 -17.68 -22.51 7.19
N ILE A 477 -18.31 -22.19 8.33
CA ILE A 477 -17.68 -21.41 9.41
C ILE A 477 -16.52 -22.23 10.00
N LYS A 478 -15.33 -21.66 10.01
CA LYS A 478 -14.07 -22.31 10.41
C LYS A 478 -13.66 -21.99 11.84
N SER A 479 -13.84 -20.74 12.24
CA SER A 479 -13.46 -20.25 13.56
C SER A 479 -14.39 -19.14 14.03
N LEU A 480 -14.65 -19.15 15.32
CA LEU A 480 -15.39 -18.11 16.05
C LEU A 480 -14.48 -17.56 17.13
N LYS A 481 -14.41 -16.23 17.26
CA LYS A 481 -13.56 -15.61 18.27
C LYS A 481 -14.22 -14.34 18.82
N PHE A 482 -14.30 -14.26 20.14
CA PHE A 482 -14.65 -13.02 20.81
C PHE A 482 -13.43 -12.10 20.92
N VAL A 483 -13.64 -10.85 20.65
CA VAL A 483 -12.61 -9.79 20.73
C VAL A 483 -13.14 -8.67 21.58
N ASP A 484 -12.39 -8.32 22.63
CA ASP A 484 -12.72 -7.18 23.48
C ASP A 484 -12.79 -5.88 22.68
N ASN A 485 -13.94 -5.25 22.70
CA ASN A 485 -14.05 -3.91 22.16
C ASN A 485 -13.51 -2.90 23.17
N ILE A 486 -12.34 -2.34 22.88
CA ILE A 486 -11.62 -1.43 23.75
C ILE A 486 -12.40 -0.13 24.02
N SER A 487 -13.34 0.22 23.14
CA SER A 487 -14.10 1.48 23.24
C SER A 487 -15.39 1.32 24.06
N SER A 488 -16.08 0.18 23.99
CA SER A 488 -17.38 -0.04 24.62
C SER A 488 -17.36 -1.01 25.80
N ARG A 489 -16.28 -1.74 26.04
CA ARG A 489 -16.17 -2.88 26.97
C ARG A 489 -17.11 -4.04 26.65
N GLU A 490 -17.60 -4.12 25.44
CA GLU A 490 -18.41 -5.23 24.93
C GLU A 490 -17.56 -6.12 24.05
N GLU A 491 -17.77 -7.42 24.12
CA GLU A 491 -17.14 -8.39 23.24
C GLU A 491 -17.81 -8.39 21.87
N ILE A 492 -17.02 -8.45 20.83
CA ILE A 492 -17.48 -8.58 19.44
C ILE A 492 -17.16 -9.98 18.93
N LEU A 493 -18.18 -10.70 18.45
CA LEU A 493 -17.99 -12.01 17.85
C LEU A 493 -17.55 -11.89 16.40
N PHE A 494 -16.31 -12.30 16.12
CA PHE A 494 -15.78 -12.46 14.77
C PHE A 494 -16.03 -13.88 14.24
N VAL A 495 -16.28 -13.96 12.93
CA VAL A 495 -16.58 -15.18 12.20
C VAL A 495 -15.62 -15.33 11.05
N CYS A 496 -14.83 -16.42 11.05
CA CYS A 496 -13.97 -16.83 9.96
C CYS A 496 -14.61 -17.98 9.19
N ALA A 497 -14.60 -17.91 7.85
CA ALA A 497 -15.26 -18.91 7.01
C ALA A 497 -14.42 -19.21 5.76
N ASP A 498 -14.82 -20.24 5.00
CA ASP A 498 -14.15 -20.62 3.76
C ASP A 498 -14.12 -19.51 2.71
N ASN A 499 -15.05 -18.58 2.75
CA ASN A 499 -15.20 -17.55 1.73
C ASN A 499 -15.17 -16.11 2.28
N GLY A 500 -14.64 -15.89 3.47
CA GLY A 500 -14.47 -14.55 4.01
C GLY A 500 -14.56 -14.44 5.53
N ILE A 501 -14.68 -13.19 5.97
CA ILE A 501 -14.68 -12.76 7.37
C ILE A 501 -15.93 -11.92 7.60
N GLY A 502 -16.53 -12.05 8.78
CA GLY A 502 -17.59 -11.18 9.25
C GLY A 502 -17.55 -10.99 10.77
N TYR A 503 -18.42 -10.16 11.29
CA TYR A 503 -18.56 -9.95 12.72
C TYR A 503 -20.00 -9.51 13.05
N TYR A 504 -20.41 -9.72 14.29
CA TYR A 504 -21.64 -9.14 14.84
C TYR A 504 -21.30 -7.81 15.49
N ASN A 505 -21.99 -6.75 15.07
CA ASN A 505 -21.81 -5.43 15.66
C ASN A 505 -22.51 -5.34 17.04
N ASN A 506 -22.33 -4.23 17.75
CA ASN A 506 -22.89 -3.99 19.07
C ASN A 506 -24.43 -3.92 19.13
N ILE A 507 -25.13 -3.92 17.99
CA ILE A 507 -26.59 -4.01 17.90
C ILE A 507 -27.08 -5.38 17.45
N GLY A 508 -26.17 -6.34 17.28
CA GLY A 508 -26.48 -7.72 16.92
C GLY A 508 -26.62 -8.00 15.42
N ASP A 509 -26.30 -7.02 14.54
CA ASP A 509 -26.34 -7.22 13.11
C ASP A 509 -25.06 -7.85 12.60
N PHE A 510 -25.18 -8.80 11.68
CA PHE A 510 -24.03 -9.40 10.99
C PHE A 510 -23.49 -8.48 9.90
N VAL A 511 -22.19 -8.20 9.95
CA VAL A 511 -21.47 -7.39 8.96
C VAL A 511 -20.35 -8.21 8.33
N LYS A 512 -20.41 -8.42 7.01
CA LYS A 512 -19.31 -9.03 6.26
C LYS A 512 -18.22 -8.01 5.98
N VAL A 513 -16.99 -8.36 6.28
CA VAL A 513 -15.82 -7.52 5.98
C VAL A 513 -15.40 -7.72 4.52
N ASN A 514 -15.30 -6.64 3.76
CA ASN A 514 -14.74 -6.71 2.41
C ASN A 514 -13.21 -6.76 2.49
N THR A 515 -12.64 -7.93 2.25
CA THR A 515 -11.19 -8.19 2.30
C THR A 515 -10.56 -8.32 0.90
N GLY A 516 -11.27 -7.89 -0.14
CA GLY A 516 -10.80 -7.98 -1.52
C GLY A 516 -10.50 -9.43 -1.92
N ASN A 517 -9.26 -9.69 -2.29
CA ASN A 517 -8.84 -11.03 -2.72
C ASN A 517 -8.53 -11.99 -1.57
N PHE A 518 -8.47 -11.53 -0.31
CA PHE A 518 -8.25 -12.39 0.86
C PHE A 518 -9.58 -12.98 1.34
N ASN A 519 -10.06 -13.98 0.64
CA ASN A 519 -11.41 -14.54 0.81
C ASN A 519 -11.47 -16.07 0.61
N SER A 520 -10.40 -16.78 0.90
CA SER A 520 -10.34 -18.23 0.71
C SER A 520 -9.73 -18.92 1.91
N SER A 521 -10.49 -19.83 2.51
CA SER A 521 -10.09 -20.67 3.64
C SER A 521 -9.49 -19.86 4.79
N ILE A 522 -10.33 -19.01 5.41
CA ILE A 522 -9.89 -18.26 6.59
C ILE A 522 -10.06 -19.18 7.80
N ASP A 523 -8.94 -19.68 8.32
CA ASP A 523 -8.95 -20.79 9.25
C ASP A 523 -9.00 -20.36 10.72
N ASN A 524 -8.31 -19.26 11.09
CA ASN A 524 -8.35 -18.72 12.45
C ASN A 524 -8.02 -17.22 12.49
N MET A 525 -8.16 -16.60 13.66
CA MET A 525 -7.82 -15.22 13.93
C MET A 525 -7.30 -15.01 15.35
N THR A 526 -6.57 -13.90 15.52
CA THR A 526 -6.21 -13.35 16.83
C THR A 526 -6.22 -11.83 16.80
N TYR A 527 -6.15 -11.19 17.93
CA TYR A 527 -5.90 -9.76 18.03
C TYR A 527 -4.62 -9.52 18.82
N ASP A 528 -3.89 -8.46 18.44
CA ASP A 528 -2.66 -8.12 19.13
C ASP A 528 -2.88 -7.07 20.23
N TYR A 529 -1.90 -6.90 21.09
CA TYR A 529 -1.95 -5.97 22.22
C TYR A 529 -2.09 -4.49 21.81
N GLN A 530 -1.89 -4.16 20.53
CA GLN A 530 -2.12 -2.84 19.94
C GLN A 530 -3.50 -2.72 19.29
N GLY A 531 -4.29 -3.79 19.28
CA GLY A 531 -5.67 -3.81 18.79
C GLY A 531 -5.81 -4.02 17.29
N ASN A 532 -4.78 -4.52 16.60
CA ASN A 532 -4.93 -4.98 15.25
C ASN A 532 -5.51 -6.39 15.24
N LEU A 533 -6.31 -6.71 14.22
CA LEU A 533 -6.88 -8.02 13.99
C LEU A 533 -6.04 -8.77 12.95
N TRP A 534 -5.74 -10.02 13.24
CA TRP A 534 -4.92 -10.88 12.41
C TRP A 534 -5.72 -12.10 12.01
N PHE A 535 -5.81 -12.37 10.72
CA PHE A 535 -6.52 -13.50 10.15
C PHE A 535 -5.54 -14.37 9.37
N VAL A 536 -5.62 -15.68 9.55
CA VAL A 536 -4.77 -16.64 8.86
C VAL A 536 -5.56 -17.46 7.87
N SER A 537 -4.92 -17.76 6.75
CA SER A 537 -5.46 -18.60 5.71
C SER A 537 -4.44 -19.64 5.30
N SER A 538 -4.88 -20.90 5.25
CA SER A 538 -4.07 -22.02 4.74
C SER A 538 -3.78 -21.93 3.23
N ARG A 539 -4.32 -20.90 2.55
CA ARG A 539 -4.15 -20.69 1.10
C ARG A 539 -3.60 -19.32 0.72
N GLN A 540 -3.79 -18.31 1.57
CA GLN A 540 -3.53 -16.90 1.19
C GLN A 540 -2.60 -16.16 2.14
N GLY A 541 -2.09 -16.83 3.18
CA GLY A 541 -1.18 -16.28 4.16
C GLY A 541 -1.89 -15.58 5.32
N ILE A 542 -1.51 -14.36 5.62
CA ILE A 542 -1.99 -13.61 6.79
C ILE A 542 -2.56 -12.27 6.34
N LEU A 543 -3.74 -11.91 6.84
CA LEU A 543 -4.31 -10.56 6.71
C LEU A 543 -4.26 -9.86 8.06
N ARG A 544 -3.72 -8.64 8.10
CA ARG A 544 -3.82 -7.73 9.23
C ARG A 544 -4.82 -6.62 8.91
N LEU A 545 -5.76 -6.41 9.82
CA LEU A 545 -6.61 -5.22 9.84
C LEU A 545 -6.12 -4.28 10.94
N SER A 546 -5.69 -3.08 10.56
CA SER A 546 -5.17 -2.07 11.48
C SER A 546 -6.04 -0.82 11.43
N LYS A 547 -6.23 -0.16 12.57
CA LYS A 547 -6.94 1.11 12.60
C LYS A 547 -6.12 2.16 11.85
N SER A 548 -6.70 2.79 10.84
CA SER A 548 -6.08 3.85 10.05
C SER A 548 -6.28 5.21 10.72
N ALA A 549 -5.29 6.11 10.59
CA ALA A 549 -5.46 7.53 10.90
C ALA A 549 -6.34 8.23 9.85
N PHE A 550 -6.48 7.63 8.68
CA PHE A 550 -7.25 8.16 7.57
C PHE A 550 -8.57 7.41 7.42
N THR A 551 -9.62 8.17 7.17
CA THR A 551 -10.91 7.63 6.74
C THR A 551 -11.20 8.12 5.33
N GLN A 552 -11.88 7.29 4.56
CA GLN A 552 -12.26 7.67 3.20
C GLN A 552 -13.63 8.34 3.24
N LEU A 553 -13.69 9.63 2.89
CA LEU A 553 -14.96 10.34 2.77
C LEU A 553 -15.74 9.88 1.55
N TYR A 554 -15.04 9.64 0.45
CA TYR A 554 -15.63 9.38 -0.82
C TYR A 554 -14.63 8.63 -1.71
N ASN A 555 -15.04 7.49 -2.22
CA ASN A 555 -14.38 6.83 -3.33
C ASN A 555 -15.07 7.27 -4.60
N THR A 556 -14.32 7.58 -5.65
CA THR A 556 -14.88 7.80 -6.97
C THR A 556 -15.55 6.51 -7.43
N TYR A 557 -16.83 6.36 -7.03
CA TYR A 557 -17.55 5.17 -7.37
C TYR A 557 -17.90 5.12 -8.83
N ALA A 558 -17.48 4.04 -9.39
CA ALA A 558 -18.20 3.24 -10.34
C ALA A 558 -18.24 3.68 -11.80
N THR A 559 -17.81 4.86 -12.21
CA THR A 559 -17.91 5.11 -13.65
C THR A 559 -16.64 5.61 -14.31
N ASP A 560 -15.83 6.41 -13.63
CA ASP A 560 -14.50 6.80 -14.13
C ASP A 560 -13.71 7.37 -12.95
N SER A 561 -12.58 6.78 -12.59
CA SER A 561 -11.64 7.32 -11.62
C SER A 561 -11.34 8.78 -11.97
N SER A 562 -11.82 9.70 -11.17
CA SER A 562 -11.73 11.12 -11.47
C SER A 562 -10.89 11.78 -10.41
N VAL A 563 -9.78 12.37 -10.83
CA VAL A 563 -8.88 13.12 -9.97
C VAL A 563 -9.64 14.25 -9.29
N VAL A 564 -9.61 14.30 -7.97
CA VAL A 564 -10.18 15.38 -7.18
C VAL A 564 -9.17 16.50 -7.07
N ASN A 565 -9.54 17.72 -7.43
CA ASN A 565 -8.68 18.90 -7.37
C ASN A 565 -9.01 19.82 -6.19
N THR A 566 -10.22 19.73 -5.66
CA THR A 566 -10.68 20.59 -4.58
C THR A 566 -11.89 20.00 -3.89
N VAL A 567 -12.00 20.22 -2.59
CA VAL A 567 -13.15 19.82 -1.77
C VAL A 567 -13.47 20.94 -0.79
N THR A 568 -14.75 21.13 -0.49
CA THR A 568 -15.19 22.04 0.56
C THR A 568 -16.55 21.64 1.09
N TRP A 569 -16.84 21.95 2.36
CA TRP A 569 -18.19 21.87 2.90
C TRP A 569 -18.92 23.16 2.60
N TRP A 570 -20.12 23.08 2.04
CA TRP A 570 -20.96 24.22 1.74
C TRP A 570 -22.44 23.79 1.66
N ASN A 571 -23.36 24.62 2.17
CA ASN A 571 -24.81 24.43 2.07
C ASN A 571 -25.25 22.97 2.34
N ASP A 572 -24.84 22.44 3.51
CA ASP A 572 -25.14 21.10 4.03
C ASP A 572 -24.68 19.94 3.12
N GLY A 573 -23.55 20.12 2.42
CA GLY A 573 -22.98 19.07 1.61
C GLY A 573 -21.49 19.24 1.35
N PHE A 574 -20.81 18.13 1.01
CA PHE A 574 -19.45 18.19 0.47
C PHE A 574 -19.51 18.44 -1.04
N TYR A 575 -18.94 19.58 -1.45
CA TYR A 575 -18.76 19.93 -2.84
C TYR A 575 -17.38 19.50 -3.29
N ILE A 576 -17.32 18.70 -4.36
CA ILE A 576 -16.13 18.01 -4.84
C ILE A 576 -15.89 18.44 -6.29
N GLY A 577 -14.79 19.13 -6.50
CA GLY A 577 -14.35 19.57 -7.83
C GLY A 577 -13.33 18.60 -8.41
N THR A 578 -13.67 18.01 -9.57
CA THR A 578 -12.87 16.99 -10.24
C THR A 578 -12.38 17.45 -11.60
N ASP A 579 -11.63 16.60 -12.30
CA ASP A 579 -11.28 16.79 -13.69
C ASP A 579 -12.51 16.78 -14.63
N ASN A 580 -13.62 16.16 -14.20
CA ASN A 580 -14.81 15.93 -15.02
C ASN A 580 -16.04 16.75 -14.61
N GLY A 581 -15.95 17.59 -13.60
CA GLY A 581 -17.08 18.42 -13.17
C GLY A 581 -17.08 18.73 -11.69
N LEU A 582 -18.19 19.39 -11.28
CA LEU A 582 -18.51 19.68 -9.88
C LEU A 582 -19.62 18.75 -9.42
N TYR A 583 -19.36 18.07 -8.30
CA TYR A 583 -20.29 17.14 -7.69
C TYR A 583 -20.62 17.54 -6.26
N VAL A 584 -21.76 17.11 -5.76
CA VAL A 584 -22.15 17.27 -4.35
C VAL A 584 -22.57 15.95 -3.75
N SER A 585 -22.15 15.73 -2.51
CA SER A 585 -22.66 14.67 -1.64
C SER A 585 -23.53 15.33 -0.56
N LYS A 586 -24.84 15.23 -0.69
CA LYS A 586 -25.82 15.73 0.26
C LYS A 586 -26.45 14.56 1.00
N ASP A 587 -25.78 13.96 1.93
CA ASP A 587 -26.40 12.93 2.76
C ASP A 587 -26.33 13.32 4.22
N GLU A 588 -27.48 13.39 4.86
CA GLU A 588 -27.66 13.69 6.27
C GLU A 588 -27.13 12.57 7.17
N ASN A 589 -26.80 11.42 6.60
CA ASN A 589 -26.34 10.25 7.33
C ASN A 589 -24.84 10.01 7.14
N THR A 590 -24.13 9.97 8.25
CA THR A 590 -22.68 9.94 8.37
C THR A 590 -22.00 8.64 7.92
N ASN A 591 -22.70 7.66 7.38
CA ASN A 591 -22.09 6.44 6.83
C ASN A 591 -21.70 6.63 5.37
N ILE A 592 -20.43 6.73 5.16
CA ILE A 592 -19.72 7.17 3.97
C ILE A 592 -19.76 6.13 2.82
N LYS A 593 -20.20 4.91 3.07
CA LYS A 593 -20.34 3.86 2.05
C LYS A 593 -21.61 4.05 1.24
N GLY A 594 -21.44 4.40 -0.04
CA GLY A 594 -22.53 4.45 -1.01
C GLY A 594 -23.17 5.82 -1.21
N ARG A 595 -22.52 6.92 -0.81
CA ARG A 595 -23.02 8.25 -1.13
C ARG A 595 -23.04 8.45 -2.64
N SER A 596 -24.25 8.64 -3.19
CA SER A 596 -24.39 9.10 -4.56
C SER A 596 -23.94 10.55 -4.65
N ILE A 597 -23.04 10.82 -5.57
CA ILE A 597 -22.70 12.18 -5.94
C ILE A 597 -23.54 12.60 -7.13
N THR A 598 -24.06 13.80 -7.06
CA THR A 598 -24.88 14.36 -8.16
C THR A 598 -24.15 15.53 -8.78
N PRO A 599 -24.15 15.67 -10.12
CA PRO A 599 -23.69 16.89 -10.78
C PRO A 599 -24.45 18.10 -10.27
N VAL A 600 -23.73 19.18 -9.94
CA VAL A 600 -24.34 20.41 -9.40
C VAL A 600 -24.84 21.33 -10.50
N ILE A 601 -24.05 21.44 -11.58
CA ILE A 601 -24.34 22.33 -12.71
C ILE A 601 -23.99 21.58 -14.00
N ASP A 602 -24.96 21.33 -14.87
CA ASP A 602 -24.76 20.59 -16.12
C ASP A 602 -23.72 21.23 -17.05
N VAL A 603 -23.63 22.56 -17.08
CA VAL A 603 -22.64 23.27 -17.90
C VAL A 603 -21.19 23.02 -17.47
N LEU A 604 -20.97 22.52 -16.26
CA LEU A 604 -19.66 22.14 -15.76
C LEU A 604 -19.31 20.66 -15.99
N ASN A 605 -20.21 19.86 -16.54
CA ASN A 605 -19.91 18.47 -16.89
C ASN A 605 -18.80 18.40 -17.93
N GLY A 606 -17.74 17.62 -17.63
CA GLY A 606 -16.52 17.53 -18.42
C GLY A 606 -15.62 18.77 -18.35
N VAL A 607 -15.85 19.69 -17.40
CA VAL A 607 -15.00 20.84 -17.13
C VAL A 607 -14.19 20.62 -15.87
N ARG A 608 -12.88 20.67 -15.95
CA ARG A 608 -12.01 20.55 -14.78
C ARG A 608 -12.22 21.71 -13.81
N ILE A 609 -12.61 21.41 -12.59
CA ILE A 609 -12.72 22.35 -11.49
C ILE A 609 -11.36 22.48 -10.80
N ARG A 610 -10.95 23.70 -10.52
CA ARG A 610 -9.63 23.99 -9.96
C ARG A 610 -9.64 24.39 -8.50
N CYS A 611 -10.60 25.19 -8.09
CA CYS A 611 -10.71 25.73 -6.74
C CYS A 611 -12.18 25.96 -6.39
N LEU A 612 -12.54 25.62 -5.15
CA LEU A 612 -13.79 25.94 -4.50
C LEU A 612 -13.49 26.80 -3.26
N LYS A 613 -14.20 27.87 -3.06
CA LYS A 613 -14.05 28.75 -1.91
C LYS A 613 -15.39 29.38 -1.54
N GLU A 614 -15.80 29.26 -0.28
CA GLU A 614 -16.91 30.02 0.27
C GLU A 614 -16.45 31.45 0.60
N ASP A 615 -17.28 32.45 0.29
CA ASP A 615 -17.08 33.84 0.71
C ASP A 615 -17.77 34.12 2.06
N SER A 616 -17.48 35.28 2.66
CA SER A 616 -18.05 35.67 3.96
C SER A 616 -19.58 35.86 3.93
N LYS A 617 -20.17 35.90 2.74
CA LYS A 617 -21.63 36.01 2.51
C LYS A 617 -22.30 34.67 2.28
N GLY A 618 -21.55 33.58 2.35
CA GLY A 618 -22.02 32.23 2.17
C GLY A 618 -22.22 31.83 0.70
N ASN A 619 -21.63 32.51 -0.26
CA ASN A 619 -21.64 32.09 -1.65
C ASN A 619 -20.46 31.18 -1.96
N LEU A 620 -20.66 30.18 -2.83
CA LEU A 620 -19.59 29.32 -3.31
C LEU A 620 -19.02 29.81 -4.62
N TRP A 621 -17.71 30.11 -4.63
CA TRP A 621 -16.96 30.49 -5.82
C TRP A 621 -16.24 29.29 -6.42
N ILE A 622 -16.30 29.15 -7.74
CA ILE A 622 -15.83 27.99 -8.50
C ILE A 622 -14.91 28.46 -9.60
N CYS A 623 -13.62 28.15 -9.49
CA CYS A 623 -12.65 28.37 -10.55
C CYS A 623 -12.53 27.16 -11.47
N THR A 624 -12.50 27.41 -12.78
CA THR A 624 -12.44 26.36 -13.79
C THR A 624 -11.20 26.47 -14.68
N SER A 625 -10.87 25.37 -15.37
CA SER A 625 -9.73 25.34 -16.30
C SER A 625 -10.04 25.95 -17.68
N ARG A 626 -11.29 26.21 -18.03
CA ARG A 626 -11.66 26.70 -19.39
C ARG A 626 -13.05 27.34 -19.53
N ALA A 627 -13.76 27.51 -18.44
CA ALA A 627 -15.15 28.00 -18.47
C ALA A 627 -15.38 29.26 -17.64
N GLY A 628 -14.28 29.93 -17.19
CA GLY A 628 -14.35 31.11 -16.34
C GLY A 628 -14.54 30.75 -14.86
N VAL A 629 -15.24 31.63 -14.17
CA VAL A 629 -15.54 31.54 -12.73
C VAL A 629 -17.06 31.53 -12.55
N TYR A 630 -17.52 30.72 -11.61
CA TYR A 630 -18.95 30.66 -11.26
C TYR A 630 -19.13 31.03 -9.80
N LYS A 631 -20.23 31.68 -9.49
CA LYS A 631 -20.73 31.99 -8.16
C LYS A 631 -22.05 31.25 -7.96
N LEU A 632 -22.14 30.42 -6.95
CA LEU A 632 -23.37 29.81 -6.48
C LEU A 632 -23.84 30.49 -5.21
N THR A 633 -25.14 30.75 -5.12
CA THR A 633 -25.78 31.26 -3.92
C THR A 633 -26.57 30.16 -3.21
N THR A 634 -26.78 30.27 -1.91
CA THR A 634 -27.46 29.25 -1.09
C THR A 634 -28.92 28.99 -1.52
N ASP A 635 -29.57 29.94 -2.20
CA ASP A 635 -30.90 29.81 -2.81
C ASP A 635 -30.90 29.14 -4.18
N GLY A 636 -29.70 28.65 -4.63
CA GLY A 636 -29.55 27.95 -5.91
C GLY A 636 -29.30 28.86 -7.12
N GLY A 637 -29.08 30.15 -6.92
CA GLY A 637 -28.69 31.07 -7.99
C GLY A 637 -27.30 30.74 -8.53
N VAL A 638 -27.14 30.77 -9.87
CA VAL A 638 -25.86 30.55 -10.56
C VAL A 638 -25.48 31.77 -11.38
N LYS A 639 -24.34 32.34 -11.14
CA LYS A 639 -23.80 33.41 -11.96
C LYS A 639 -22.45 33.05 -12.53
N LYS A 640 -22.27 33.26 -13.84
CA LYS A 640 -21.01 33.05 -14.55
C LYS A 640 -20.29 34.36 -14.78
N TYR A 641 -18.97 34.32 -14.59
CA TYR A 641 -18.04 35.39 -14.98
C TYR A 641 -17.06 34.83 -16.00
N ASP A 642 -16.92 35.53 -17.12
CA ASP A 642 -15.99 35.21 -18.21
C ASP A 642 -15.51 36.48 -18.93
N LYS A 643 -14.90 36.36 -20.09
CA LYS A 643 -14.45 37.50 -20.90
C LYS A 643 -15.56 38.47 -21.28
N SER A 644 -16.80 37.98 -21.44
CA SER A 644 -17.92 38.83 -21.84
C SER A 644 -18.39 39.81 -20.78
N ASN A 645 -18.09 39.50 -19.51
CA ASN A 645 -18.40 40.36 -18.37
C ASN A 645 -17.16 40.84 -17.61
N GLY A 646 -16.02 40.90 -18.31
CA GLY A 646 -14.86 41.68 -17.88
C GLY A 646 -13.68 40.88 -17.32
N LEU A 647 -13.75 39.57 -17.20
CA LEU A 647 -12.58 38.78 -16.80
C LEU A 647 -11.48 38.78 -17.89
N ASN A 648 -10.20 38.74 -17.47
CA ASN A 648 -9.08 38.64 -18.40
C ASN A 648 -9.06 37.39 -19.26
N GLY A 649 -9.65 36.29 -18.77
CA GLY A 649 -9.64 35.00 -19.45
C GLY A 649 -10.66 34.01 -18.91
N GLU A 650 -10.39 32.71 -19.13
CA GLU A 650 -11.29 31.62 -18.77
C GLU A 650 -10.62 30.55 -17.87
N LEU A 651 -9.31 30.74 -17.59
CA LEU A 651 -8.49 29.80 -16.82
C LEU A 651 -8.14 30.40 -15.47
N TYR A 652 -8.81 29.96 -14.42
CA TYR A 652 -8.59 30.44 -13.05
C TYR A 652 -8.26 29.24 -12.12
N ARG A 653 -7.37 29.45 -11.15
CA ARG A 653 -6.81 28.42 -10.26
C ARG A 653 -7.09 28.66 -8.79
N THR A 654 -7.31 29.89 -8.39
CA THR A 654 -7.49 30.29 -6.99
C THR A 654 -8.51 31.42 -6.85
N VAL A 655 -9.16 31.41 -5.69
CA VAL A 655 -10.06 32.49 -5.22
C VAL A 655 -9.57 32.95 -3.86
N THR A 656 -9.50 34.25 -3.66
CA THR A 656 -9.24 34.89 -2.37
C THR A 656 -10.26 35.99 -2.13
N GLU A 657 -10.97 35.97 -1.02
CA GLU A 657 -11.76 37.07 -0.57
C GLU A 657 -10.85 38.08 0.13
N LEU A 658 -10.88 39.31 -0.30
CA LEU A 658 -10.10 40.39 0.28
C LEU A 658 -10.84 41.02 1.47
N SER A 659 -10.11 41.71 2.33
CA SER A 659 -10.63 42.37 3.54
C SER A 659 -11.73 43.38 3.31
N ASP A 660 -11.93 43.83 2.07
CA ASP A 660 -13.01 44.73 1.63
C ASP A 660 -14.17 44.00 0.94
N ASN A 661 -14.23 42.65 1.07
CA ASN A 661 -15.19 41.76 0.43
C ASN A 661 -15.06 41.65 -1.11
N THR A 662 -14.03 42.24 -1.70
CA THR A 662 -13.73 42.01 -3.12
C THR A 662 -13.20 40.58 -3.32
N ILE A 663 -13.70 39.93 -4.34
CA ILE A 663 -13.24 38.57 -4.69
C ILE A 663 -12.14 38.66 -5.74
N LEU A 664 -10.96 38.26 -5.34
CA LEU A 664 -9.80 38.10 -6.23
C LEU A 664 -9.81 36.73 -6.84
N VAL A 665 -9.86 36.61 -8.15
CA VAL A 665 -9.69 35.35 -8.88
C VAL A 665 -8.42 35.42 -9.72
N ALA A 666 -7.59 34.37 -9.65
CA ALA A 666 -6.30 34.39 -10.33
C ALA A 666 -5.98 33.03 -10.97
N GLY A 667 -5.15 33.03 -11.99
CA GLY A 667 -4.76 31.84 -12.72
C GLY A 667 -3.91 32.11 -13.96
N ASP A 668 -4.03 31.25 -14.95
CA ASP A 668 -3.28 31.35 -16.21
C ASP A 668 -3.61 32.63 -17.01
N SER A 669 -4.74 33.24 -16.71
CA SER A 669 -5.23 34.47 -17.34
C SER A 669 -4.84 35.74 -16.57
N GLY A 670 -3.98 35.65 -15.55
CA GLY A 670 -3.64 36.74 -14.66
C GLY A 670 -4.62 36.88 -13.51
N MET A 671 -4.89 38.10 -13.06
CA MET A 671 -5.76 38.41 -11.91
C MET A 671 -6.92 39.33 -12.29
N SER A 672 -8.09 39.02 -11.76
CA SER A 672 -9.31 39.80 -11.90
C SER A 672 -9.96 39.98 -10.53
N PHE A 673 -10.56 41.10 -10.30
CA PHE A 673 -11.21 41.50 -9.05
C PHE A 673 -12.71 41.70 -9.31
N ILE A 674 -13.53 41.04 -8.54
CA ILE A 674 -14.99 41.07 -8.65
C ILE A 674 -15.50 41.76 -7.38
N LYS A 675 -16.12 42.93 -7.52
CA LYS A 675 -16.72 43.65 -6.41
C LYS A 675 -18.11 43.16 -6.07
N ASP A 676 -18.63 43.61 -4.94
CA ASP A 676 -19.97 43.30 -4.46
C ASP A 676 -21.11 43.68 -5.44
N ASP A 677 -20.92 44.71 -6.23
CA ASP A 677 -21.86 45.14 -7.26
C ASP A 677 -21.68 44.37 -8.56
N ASP A 678 -20.91 43.25 -8.52
CA ASP A 678 -20.56 42.41 -9.66
C ASP A 678 -19.73 43.11 -10.75
N SER A 679 -19.23 44.30 -10.49
CA SER A 679 -18.28 44.95 -11.39
C SER A 679 -16.92 44.30 -11.35
N VAL A 680 -16.31 44.11 -12.52
CA VAL A 680 -15.01 43.45 -12.68
C VAL A 680 -13.97 44.46 -13.07
N TYR A 681 -12.82 44.46 -12.39
CA TYR A 681 -11.64 45.19 -12.84
C TYR A 681 -10.42 44.26 -12.82
N ASN A 682 -9.43 44.59 -13.63
CA ASN A 682 -8.24 43.79 -13.83
C ASN A 682 -7.01 44.61 -13.52
N ILE A 683 -5.98 43.99 -12.94
CA ILE A 683 -4.66 44.62 -12.88
C ILE A 683 -4.07 44.58 -14.29
N GLY A 684 -3.61 45.71 -14.75
CA GLY A 684 -3.26 46.01 -16.14
C GLY A 684 -2.26 45.03 -16.77
N THR A 685 -2.00 45.27 -18.06
CA THR A 685 -1.31 44.40 -19.02
C THR A 685 0.11 43.91 -18.64
N GLN A 686 0.69 44.36 -17.54
CA GLN A 686 2.04 43.98 -17.09
C GLN A 686 2.11 42.53 -16.50
N MET A 687 0.99 41.98 -16.08
CA MET A 687 0.94 40.58 -15.57
C MET A 687 0.60 39.51 -16.60
N ILE A 688 0.47 39.86 -17.86
CA ILE A 688 -0.03 38.97 -18.92
C ILE A 688 0.85 37.73 -19.16
N ASN A 689 2.08 37.70 -18.65
CA ASN A 689 3.02 36.62 -18.90
C ASN A 689 3.27 35.68 -17.70
N SER A 690 2.63 35.91 -16.55
CA SER A 690 2.86 35.09 -15.35
C SER A 690 1.58 34.39 -14.91
N LYS A 691 1.54 33.08 -15.02
CA LYS A 691 0.46 32.28 -14.44
C LYS A 691 0.49 32.40 -12.92
N VAL A 692 -0.61 32.75 -12.30
CA VAL A 692 -0.75 32.83 -10.85
C VAL A 692 -1.25 31.51 -10.32
N LEU A 693 -0.53 30.92 -9.37
CA LEU A 693 -0.87 29.63 -8.78
C LEU A 693 -1.61 29.75 -7.45
N CYS A 694 -1.26 30.76 -6.65
CA CYS A 694 -1.89 31.05 -5.36
C CYS A 694 -1.84 32.55 -5.05
N THR A 695 -2.74 33.02 -4.18
CA THR A 695 -2.79 34.41 -3.70
C THR A 695 -3.01 34.40 -2.19
N LEU A 696 -2.41 35.41 -1.52
CA LEU A 696 -2.56 35.67 -0.09
C LEU A 696 -2.64 37.17 0.14
N GLN A 697 -3.55 37.66 0.97
CA GLN A 697 -3.59 39.03 1.44
C GLN A 697 -3.07 39.09 2.86
N ALA A 698 -2.05 39.89 3.11
CA ALA A 698 -1.53 40.21 4.44
C ALA A 698 -2.40 41.25 5.17
N ASP A 699 -2.19 41.41 6.49
CA ASP A 699 -2.93 42.31 7.35
C ASP A 699 -2.87 43.77 6.91
N ASP A 700 -1.76 44.19 6.29
CA ASP A 700 -1.54 45.55 5.74
C ASP A 700 -2.23 45.75 4.38
N LYS A 701 -3.10 44.82 3.96
CA LYS A 701 -3.77 44.78 2.66
C LYS A 701 -2.86 44.56 1.45
N THR A 702 -1.58 44.28 1.65
CA THR A 702 -0.68 43.86 0.58
C THR A 702 -1.14 42.48 0.07
N ILE A 703 -1.26 42.35 -1.24
CA ILE A 703 -1.58 41.06 -1.88
C ILE A 703 -0.27 40.48 -2.42
N PHE A 704 0.00 39.23 -2.02
CA PHE A 704 1.06 38.41 -2.57
C PHE A 704 0.46 37.45 -3.60
N ALA A 705 0.99 37.47 -4.83
CA ALA A 705 0.59 36.54 -5.89
C ALA A 705 1.76 35.65 -6.27
N GLY A 706 1.67 34.38 -5.88
CA GLY A 706 2.64 33.32 -6.21
C GLY A 706 2.47 32.87 -7.65
N THR A 707 3.55 32.87 -8.41
CA THR A 707 3.53 32.63 -9.85
C THR A 707 4.22 31.32 -10.27
N ASP A 708 3.95 30.91 -11.51
CA ASP A 708 4.61 29.78 -12.18
C ASP A 708 5.88 30.26 -12.90
N GLY A 709 6.92 30.57 -12.12
CA GLY A 709 8.27 30.88 -12.63
C GLY A 709 8.79 32.28 -12.35
N ASN A 710 7.95 33.25 -11.96
CA ASN A 710 8.37 34.64 -11.72
C ASN A 710 8.44 35.02 -10.22
N GLY A 711 8.36 34.03 -9.30
CA GLY A 711 8.37 34.30 -7.86
C GLY A 711 7.04 34.86 -7.35
N ILE A 712 7.09 35.80 -6.42
CA ILE A 712 5.93 36.42 -5.77
C ILE A 712 5.80 37.86 -6.22
N GLU A 713 4.72 38.19 -6.92
CA GLU A 713 4.37 39.56 -7.22
C GLU A 713 3.71 40.21 -6.01
N VAL A 714 4.14 41.41 -5.67
CA VAL A 714 3.64 42.22 -4.55
C VAL A 714 2.73 43.30 -5.07
N ILE A 715 1.48 43.32 -4.63
CA ILE A 715 0.45 44.24 -5.12
C ILE A 715 -0.07 45.08 -3.95
N ARG A 716 -0.11 46.39 -4.15
CA ARG A 716 -0.74 47.40 -3.25
C ARG A 716 -1.60 48.33 -4.06
N ASP A 717 -2.77 48.66 -3.54
CA ASP A 717 -3.73 49.55 -4.19
C ASP A 717 -4.00 49.21 -5.68
N GLY A 718 -4.02 47.92 -6.02
CA GLY A 718 -4.26 47.44 -7.39
C GLY A 718 -3.07 47.63 -8.35
N VAL A 719 -1.86 47.92 -7.84
CA VAL A 719 -0.64 48.11 -8.65
C VAL A 719 0.45 47.15 -8.16
N ILE A 720 1.19 46.57 -9.11
CA ILE A 720 2.38 45.76 -8.78
C ILE A 720 3.49 46.74 -8.35
N VAL A 721 3.90 46.60 -7.08
CA VAL A 721 4.93 47.48 -6.47
C VAL A 721 6.28 46.79 -6.33
N GLY A 722 6.36 45.49 -6.53
CA GLY A 722 7.59 44.73 -6.41
C GLY A 722 7.42 43.24 -6.75
N ASN A 723 8.54 42.54 -6.74
CA ASN A 723 8.58 41.08 -6.94
C ASN A 723 9.64 40.50 -6.02
N PHE A 724 9.34 39.38 -5.40
CA PHE A 724 10.32 38.55 -4.70
C PHE A 724 10.71 37.36 -5.58
N GLY A 725 11.97 37.31 -5.96
CA GLY A 725 12.57 36.25 -6.73
C GLY A 725 13.67 35.50 -5.98
N LYS A 726 14.54 34.86 -6.72
CA LYS A 726 15.70 34.15 -6.13
C LYS A 726 16.71 35.09 -5.48
N ASN A 727 16.81 36.32 -5.96
CA ASN A 727 17.72 37.32 -5.40
C ASN A 727 17.26 37.80 -4.01
N GLU A 728 15.96 37.74 -3.74
CA GLU A 728 15.33 38.12 -2.48
C GLU A 728 15.21 36.93 -1.49
N GLY A 729 15.74 35.73 -1.87
CA GLY A 729 15.86 34.58 -0.96
C GLY A 729 14.98 33.40 -1.31
N LEU A 730 14.17 33.44 -2.35
CA LEU A 730 13.42 32.30 -2.82
C LEU A 730 14.33 31.25 -3.45
N SER A 731 14.04 29.98 -3.19
CA SER A 731 14.75 28.84 -3.81
C SER A 731 14.34 28.61 -5.28
N SER A 732 13.09 28.94 -5.61
CA SER A 732 12.50 28.77 -6.95
C SER A 732 11.57 29.93 -7.27
N GLY A 733 11.42 30.23 -8.56
CA GLY A 733 10.41 31.18 -9.04
C GLY A 733 9.00 30.59 -9.14
N VAL A 734 8.84 29.28 -8.97
CA VAL A 734 7.53 28.60 -8.98
C VAL A 734 7.01 28.52 -7.54
N ILE A 735 5.91 29.20 -7.26
CA ILE A 735 5.30 29.29 -5.93
C ILE A 735 3.98 28.52 -5.94
N LEU A 736 3.94 27.42 -5.23
CA LEU A 736 2.78 26.50 -5.22
C LEU A 736 1.73 26.90 -4.20
N ARG A 737 2.17 27.34 -3.00
CA ARG A 737 1.30 27.74 -1.90
C ARG A 737 1.96 28.81 -1.02
N MET A 738 1.17 29.64 -0.40
CA MET A 738 1.56 30.56 0.66
C MET A 738 0.57 30.42 1.82
N VAL A 739 1.08 30.26 3.04
CA VAL A 739 0.28 30.04 4.25
C VAL A 739 0.89 30.83 5.39
N GLU A 740 0.07 31.60 6.11
CA GLU A 740 0.50 32.28 7.32
C GLU A 740 0.91 31.27 8.39
N ASP A 741 1.92 31.59 9.18
CA ASP A 741 2.31 30.78 10.31
C ASP A 741 1.27 30.82 11.44
N SER A 742 1.41 29.96 12.45
CA SER A 742 0.44 29.86 13.55
C SER A 742 0.37 31.14 14.44
N SER A 743 1.39 32.00 14.39
CA SER A 743 1.47 33.24 15.15
C SER A 743 0.98 34.47 14.36
N GLY A 744 0.83 34.37 13.05
CA GLY A 744 0.59 35.49 12.15
C GLY A 744 1.82 36.38 11.96
N ASP A 745 3.00 35.90 12.31
CA ASP A 745 4.25 36.67 12.28
C ASP A 745 5.05 36.47 11.00
N GLY A 746 4.66 35.51 10.15
CA GLY A 746 5.32 35.22 8.90
C GLY A 746 4.50 34.34 7.97
N ILE A 747 5.08 34.00 6.83
CA ILE A 747 4.43 33.25 5.76
C ILE A 747 5.34 32.10 5.33
N PHE A 748 4.82 30.90 5.39
CA PHE A 748 5.40 29.73 4.73
C PHE A 748 5.14 29.81 3.23
N ILE A 749 6.17 29.59 2.44
CA ILE A 749 6.13 29.61 0.98
C ILE A 749 6.57 28.27 0.45
N VAL A 750 5.63 27.50 -0.09
CA VAL A 750 5.91 26.23 -0.76
C VAL A 750 6.32 26.53 -2.19
N THR A 751 7.55 26.18 -2.52
CA THR A 751 8.09 26.33 -3.88
C THR A 751 8.22 24.97 -4.57
N SER A 752 8.54 24.95 -5.85
CA SER A 752 8.74 23.71 -6.59
C SER A 752 9.92 22.84 -6.12
N ASN A 753 10.78 23.35 -5.24
CA ASN A 753 11.99 22.63 -4.81
C ASN A 753 12.33 22.75 -3.32
N SER A 754 11.55 23.49 -2.53
CA SER A 754 11.75 23.63 -1.07
C SER A 754 10.57 24.32 -0.40
N ILE A 755 10.67 24.51 0.91
CA ILE A 755 9.85 25.42 1.69
C ILE A 755 10.72 26.63 2.06
N CYS A 756 10.22 27.83 1.82
CA CYS A 756 10.81 29.07 2.29
C CYS A 756 9.92 29.70 3.38
N TYR A 757 10.48 30.57 4.17
CA TYR A 757 9.76 31.34 5.18
C TYR A 757 10.07 32.82 5.00
N MET A 758 9.03 33.64 4.97
CA MET A 758 9.10 35.09 4.91
C MET A 758 8.64 35.68 6.26
N ASP A 759 9.50 36.45 6.91
CA ASP A 759 9.18 37.10 8.17
C ASP A 759 8.36 38.41 7.99
N LYS A 760 7.89 39.01 9.09
CA LYS A 760 7.13 40.28 9.09
C LYS A 760 7.82 41.44 8.38
N ILE A 761 9.15 41.46 8.33
CA ILE A 761 9.92 42.48 7.62
C ILE A 761 10.28 42.07 6.20
N GLN A 762 9.61 41.04 5.70
CA GLN A 762 9.71 40.53 4.33
C GLN A 762 11.10 39.94 3.97
N ASN A 763 11.91 39.48 4.96
CA ASN A 763 13.10 38.71 4.66
C ASN A 763 12.71 37.24 4.37
N ILE A 764 13.20 36.72 3.26
CA ILE A 764 12.90 35.36 2.83
C ILE A 764 14.13 34.48 3.07
N ARG A 765 13.92 33.31 3.69
CA ARG A 765 14.94 32.28 3.87
C ARG A 765 14.43 30.89 3.49
N VAL A 766 15.31 30.06 2.98
CA VAL A 766 15.02 28.66 2.70
C VAL A 766 15.14 27.85 3.99
N LEU A 767 14.16 27.00 4.28
CA LEU A 767 14.21 26.04 5.41
C LEU A 767 14.96 24.79 4.95
N LYS A 768 16.28 24.78 5.16
CA LYS A 768 17.20 23.74 4.67
C LYS A 768 17.14 22.43 5.48
N ASN A 769 16.61 22.52 6.68
CA ASN A 769 16.46 21.42 7.65
C ASN A 769 15.23 20.56 7.41
N PHE A 770 14.42 20.86 6.39
CA PHE A 770 13.24 20.09 6.01
C PHE A 770 13.50 19.33 4.70
N PRO A 771 13.15 18.04 4.59
CA PRO A 771 13.37 17.27 3.38
C PRO A 771 12.47 17.74 2.23
N TYR A 772 12.99 17.73 1.02
CA TYR A 772 12.23 18.00 -0.17
C TYR A 772 11.66 16.73 -0.81
N TYR A 773 10.33 16.66 -0.92
CA TYR A 773 9.60 15.56 -1.54
C TYR A 773 8.43 16.06 -2.40
N ASN A 774 8.65 17.02 -3.30
CA ASN A 774 7.58 17.68 -4.04
C ASN A 774 6.45 18.12 -3.09
N ASN A 775 6.74 19.06 -2.21
CA ASN A 775 5.78 19.59 -1.25
C ASN A 775 4.69 20.37 -1.99
N TYR A 776 3.42 20.15 -1.64
CA TYR A 776 2.26 20.74 -2.32
C TYR A 776 1.56 21.81 -1.50
N ASP A 777 1.40 21.56 -0.20
CA ASP A 777 0.59 22.39 0.68
C ASP A 777 1.11 22.32 2.13
N ILE A 778 0.74 23.29 2.95
CA ILE A 778 1.00 23.32 4.40
C ILE A 778 -0.31 23.62 5.10
N VAL A 779 -0.62 22.88 6.16
CA VAL A 779 -1.79 23.09 6.99
C VAL A 779 -1.34 23.24 8.44
N ASN A 780 -1.76 24.33 9.10
CA ASN A 780 -1.51 24.55 10.52
C ASN A 780 -2.42 23.64 11.35
N GLY A 781 -1.81 22.81 12.19
CA GLY A 781 -2.52 22.01 13.19
C GLY A 781 -2.57 22.74 14.55
N LYS A 782 -3.05 22.04 15.58
CA LYS A 782 -2.98 22.53 16.96
C LYS A 782 -1.58 22.41 17.53
N ASP A 783 -1.33 23.12 18.62
CA ASP A 783 -0.12 23.04 19.44
C ASP A 783 1.18 23.31 18.66
N GLY A 784 1.10 24.08 17.58
CA GLY A 784 2.24 24.44 16.75
C GLY A 784 2.76 23.30 15.86
N MET A 785 1.92 22.31 15.57
CA MET A 785 2.26 21.28 14.59
C MET A 785 1.88 21.73 13.18
N LEU A 786 2.76 21.50 12.23
CA LEU A 786 2.54 21.70 10.80
C LEU A 786 2.36 20.38 10.08
N PHE A 787 1.40 20.33 9.17
CA PHE A 787 1.14 19.20 8.27
C PHE A 787 1.52 19.61 6.85
N VAL A 788 2.63 19.06 6.36
CA VAL A 788 3.14 19.36 5.02
C VAL A 788 2.74 18.23 4.06
N LEU A 789 1.85 18.54 3.14
CA LEU A 789 1.38 17.61 2.13
C LEU A 789 2.40 17.52 0.98
N SER A 790 2.74 16.31 0.57
CA SER A 790 3.78 16.05 -0.43
C SER A 790 3.51 14.80 -1.26
N SER A 791 4.36 14.53 -2.24
CA SER A 791 4.33 13.28 -3.01
C SER A 791 4.69 12.03 -2.18
N ALA A 792 5.42 12.19 -1.08
CA ALA A 792 5.76 11.09 -0.19
C ALA A 792 4.66 10.78 0.85
N GLY A 793 3.69 11.68 1.02
CA GLY A 793 2.65 11.64 2.04
C GLY A 793 2.57 12.97 2.80
N ILE A 794 2.23 12.90 4.09
CA ILE A 794 2.07 14.07 4.95
C ILE A 794 3.15 14.05 6.01
N PHE A 795 4.01 15.05 6.00
CA PHE A 795 4.98 15.27 7.08
C PHE A 795 4.32 16.05 8.21
N VAL A 796 4.45 15.55 9.42
CA VAL A 796 4.03 16.24 10.64
C VAL A 796 5.28 16.71 11.38
N VAL A 797 5.39 18.01 11.59
CA VAL A 797 6.59 18.64 12.12
C VAL A 797 6.25 19.76 13.10
N ASP A 798 7.07 19.95 14.13
CA ASP A 798 6.96 21.08 15.04
C ASP A 798 7.41 22.39 14.36
N GLU A 799 6.54 23.37 14.32
CA GLU A 799 6.78 24.67 13.65
C GLU A 799 7.98 25.40 14.23
N LYS A 800 8.13 25.43 15.56
CA LYS A 800 9.22 26.15 16.21
C LYS A 800 10.58 25.51 15.92
N LYS A 801 10.63 24.16 15.95
CA LYS A 801 11.83 23.41 15.57
C LYS A 801 12.17 23.63 14.10
N LEU A 802 11.17 23.64 13.22
CA LEU A 802 11.36 23.92 11.80
C LEU A 802 11.94 25.32 11.57
N LEU A 803 11.44 26.31 12.30
CA LEU A 803 11.88 27.70 12.17
C LEU A 803 13.23 27.97 12.88
N SER A 804 13.63 27.18 13.88
CA SER A 804 14.93 27.37 14.56
C SER A 804 16.13 27.10 13.65
N GLY A 805 15.96 26.24 12.63
CA GLY A 805 17.02 25.85 11.70
C GLY A 805 17.86 24.67 12.20
N ASP A 806 17.53 24.11 13.37
CA ASP A 806 18.14 22.88 13.90
C ASP A 806 17.64 21.65 13.11
N ASP A 807 18.24 20.50 13.33
CA ASP A 807 17.76 19.24 12.75
C ASP A 807 16.33 18.98 13.22
N VAL A 808 15.44 18.74 12.29
CA VAL A 808 14.01 18.59 12.54
C VAL A 808 13.61 17.14 12.49
N GLU A 809 13.12 16.64 13.59
CA GLU A 809 12.40 15.38 13.65
C GLU A 809 11.01 15.57 13.02
N TYR A 810 10.60 14.65 12.17
CA TYR A 810 9.28 14.66 11.56
C TYR A 810 8.67 13.25 11.57
N ARG A 811 7.35 13.20 11.55
CA ARG A 811 6.60 11.98 11.29
C ARG A 811 6.09 12.01 9.86
N LEU A 812 6.26 10.92 9.11
CA LEU A 812 5.69 10.77 7.77
C LEU A 812 4.47 9.84 7.81
N LEU A 813 3.31 10.39 7.45
CA LEU A 813 2.07 9.65 7.26
C LEU A 813 1.92 9.33 5.77
N ASN A 814 2.08 8.09 5.40
CA ASN A 814 2.07 7.63 4.01
C ASN A 814 1.16 6.40 3.85
N ASN A 815 1.34 5.62 2.81
CA ASN A 815 0.56 4.41 2.55
C ASN A 815 0.61 3.42 3.72
N GLN A 816 1.75 3.29 4.39
CA GLN A 816 1.89 2.44 5.58
C GLN A 816 1.02 2.95 6.75
N SER A 817 0.77 4.24 6.83
CA SER A 817 -0.11 4.87 7.83
C SER A 817 -1.59 4.90 7.42
N GLY A 818 -1.93 4.35 6.25
CA GLY A 818 -3.29 4.30 5.73
C GLY A 818 -3.65 5.36 4.70
N LEU A 819 -2.69 6.15 4.22
CA LEU A 819 -2.86 7.05 3.07
C LEU A 819 -2.83 6.22 1.78
N GLN A 820 -3.96 5.63 1.41
CA GLN A 820 -4.03 4.67 0.30
C GLN A 820 -3.85 5.28 -1.08
N ASN A 821 -4.29 6.55 -1.25
CA ASN A 821 -4.29 7.23 -2.54
C ASN A 821 -3.26 8.35 -2.56
N ALA A 822 -2.64 8.60 -3.70
CA ALA A 822 -1.73 9.71 -3.87
C ALA A 822 -2.46 11.06 -3.73
N ILE A 823 -1.85 12.00 -3.02
CA ILE A 823 -2.38 13.36 -2.86
C ILE A 823 -2.31 14.06 -4.22
N THR A 824 -3.40 14.68 -4.65
CA THR A 824 -3.42 15.43 -5.90
C THR A 824 -2.52 16.67 -5.80
N PRO A 825 -1.50 16.80 -6.69
CA PRO A 825 -0.64 17.98 -6.68
C PRO A 825 -1.42 19.28 -6.93
N ASN A 826 -1.07 20.35 -6.20
CA ASN A 826 -1.69 21.67 -6.34
C ASN A 826 -3.21 21.67 -6.17
N SER A 827 -3.74 20.73 -5.40
CA SER A 827 -5.15 20.69 -5.00
C SER A 827 -5.46 21.70 -3.89
N TRP A 828 -6.73 21.99 -3.72
CA TRP A 828 -7.24 22.76 -2.60
C TRP A 828 -7.95 21.82 -1.63
N ASN A 829 -7.43 21.78 -0.40
CA ASN A 829 -7.92 20.93 0.68
C ASN A 829 -8.82 21.73 1.62
N TYR A 830 -9.64 21.06 2.42
CA TYR A 830 -10.56 21.71 3.34
C TYR A 830 -10.29 21.27 4.77
N LEU A 831 -10.12 22.22 5.67
CA LEU A 831 -10.01 21.98 7.11
C LEU A 831 -11.30 22.46 7.78
N ASP A 832 -11.98 21.58 8.51
CA ASP A 832 -13.20 21.93 9.22
C ASP A 832 -12.91 22.45 10.64
N LYS A 833 -13.96 22.90 11.33
CA LYS A 833 -13.90 23.43 12.70
C LYS A 833 -13.48 22.40 13.75
N ASN A 834 -13.62 21.12 13.44
CA ASN A 834 -13.27 19.98 14.30
C ASN A 834 -11.85 19.45 14.01
N ASN A 835 -11.05 20.20 13.25
CA ASN A 835 -9.72 19.84 12.79
C ASN A 835 -9.66 18.56 11.94
N ASN A 836 -10.73 18.24 11.22
CA ASN A 836 -10.69 17.25 10.18
C ASN A 836 -10.20 17.88 8.88
N LEU A 837 -9.09 17.40 8.37
CA LEU A 837 -8.52 17.80 7.09
C LEU A 837 -9.02 16.85 6.00
N TYR A 838 -9.79 17.40 5.07
CA TYR A 838 -10.28 16.71 3.88
C TYR A 838 -9.30 16.93 2.74
N ILE A 839 -8.69 15.84 2.27
CA ILE A 839 -7.58 15.86 1.32
C ILE A 839 -8.03 15.34 -0.03
N SER A 840 -7.82 16.14 -1.04
CA SER A 840 -8.05 15.79 -2.44
C SER A 840 -6.99 14.81 -2.93
N THR A 841 -7.40 13.65 -3.46
CA THR A 841 -6.51 12.60 -3.96
C THR A 841 -6.77 12.28 -5.43
N GLU A 842 -5.88 11.49 -6.03
CA GLU A 842 -6.06 11.02 -7.41
C GLU A 842 -7.28 10.09 -7.55
N ASP A 843 -7.78 9.55 -6.43
CA ASP A 843 -9.00 8.75 -6.38
C ASP A 843 -9.79 9.05 -5.10
N GLY A 844 -10.66 10.06 -5.17
CA GLY A 844 -11.56 10.44 -4.10
C GLY A 844 -11.02 11.45 -3.09
N VAL A 845 -11.66 11.50 -1.92
CA VAL A 845 -11.34 12.40 -0.80
C VAL A 845 -11.10 11.56 0.45
N ILE A 846 -9.96 11.78 1.08
CA ILE A 846 -9.62 11.17 2.37
C ILE A 846 -9.67 12.22 3.49
N VAL A 847 -9.89 11.75 4.71
CA VAL A 847 -10.01 12.61 5.89
C VAL A 847 -9.03 12.15 6.96
N ILE A 848 -8.33 13.09 7.57
CA ILE A 848 -7.54 12.88 8.76
C ILE A 848 -7.89 13.91 9.82
N ASN A 849 -8.07 13.48 11.06
CA ASN A 849 -8.22 14.40 12.17
C ASN A 849 -6.84 14.82 12.69
N LEU A 850 -6.53 16.13 12.62
CA LEU A 850 -5.21 16.66 12.94
C LEU A 850 -4.86 16.63 14.45
N GLU A 851 -5.83 16.39 15.35
CA GLU A 851 -5.58 16.23 16.79
C GLU A 851 -5.38 14.75 17.16
N ASN A 852 -6.10 13.84 16.51
CA ASN A 852 -6.20 12.46 16.91
C ASN A 852 -5.43 11.48 16.00
N TYR A 853 -4.67 11.97 15.04
CA TYR A 853 -3.92 11.13 14.08
C TYR A 853 -2.91 10.19 14.74
N SER A 854 -2.46 10.51 15.97
CA SER A 854 -1.51 9.71 16.75
C SER A 854 -2.11 9.01 17.97
N SER A 855 -3.39 9.25 18.30
CA SER A 855 -4.03 8.76 19.53
C SER A 855 -4.21 7.24 19.62
N ASN A 856 -3.96 6.53 18.52
CA ASN A 856 -4.05 5.08 18.44
C ASN A 856 -2.74 4.35 18.77
N ILE A 857 -1.68 5.06 19.15
CA ILE A 857 -0.42 4.42 19.53
C ILE A 857 -0.54 3.95 20.97
N ARG A 858 -0.76 2.65 21.13
CA ARG A 858 -0.64 1.98 22.43
C ARG A 858 0.82 1.76 22.73
N SER A 859 1.11 1.49 24.00
CA SER A 859 2.47 1.25 24.49
C SER A 859 3.23 0.24 23.61
N TYR A 860 4.48 0.53 23.32
CA TYR A 860 5.39 -0.42 22.69
C TYR A 860 5.90 -1.42 23.72
N ARG A 861 6.14 -2.66 23.32
CA ARG A 861 6.85 -3.64 24.15
C ARG A 861 8.32 -3.65 23.79
N ILE A 862 9.14 -3.38 24.77
CA ILE A 862 10.58 -3.25 24.62
C ILE A 862 11.23 -4.39 25.39
N GLN A 863 12.13 -5.11 24.76
CA GLN A 863 12.88 -6.20 25.39
C GLN A 863 14.29 -6.33 24.84
N MET A 864 15.15 -6.98 25.60
CA MET A 864 16.46 -7.45 25.14
C MET A 864 16.32 -8.93 24.81
N LYS A 865 16.38 -9.28 23.53
CA LYS A 865 16.23 -10.67 23.05
C LYS A 865 17.39 -11.54 23.56
N SER A 866 18.59 -11.07 23.36
CA SER A 866 19.82 -11.76 23.75
C SER A 866 21.02 -10.80 23.79
N ILE A 867 22.10 -11.27 24.37
CA ILE A 867 23.41 -10.63 24.31
C ILE A 867 24.41 -11.68 23.88
N GLN A 868 25.30 -11.35 22.96
CA GLN A 868 26.41 -12.20 22.57
C GLN A 868 27.72 -11.59 23.05
N VAL A 869 28.48 -12.37 23.77
CA VAL A 869 29.81 -11.96 24.26
C VAL A 869 30.85 -12.81 23.55
N ASP A 870 31.64 -12.19 22.68
CA ASP A 870 32.50 -12.87 21.71
C ASP A 870 31.68 -13.90 20.90
N ASP A 871 31.83 -15.21 21.13
CA ASP A 871 31.10 -16.29 20.45
C ASP A 871 30.01 -16.94 21.35
N GLU A 872 29.81 -16.45 22.59
CA GLU A 872 28.89 -17.02 23.55
C GLU A 872 27.58 -16.22 23.60
N LEU A 873 26.45 -16.86 23.30
CA LEU A 873 25.11 -16.26 23.39
C LEU A 873 24.58 -16.36 24.82
N ILE A 874 24.29 -15.22 25.42
CA ILE A 874 23.69 -15.09 26.76
C ILE A 874 22.24 -14.66 26.60
N ARG A 875 21.30 -15.48 27.08
CA ARG A 875 19.88 -15.10 27.13
C ARG A 875 19.62 -14.18 28.31
N VAL A 876 18.93 -13.10 28.05
CA VAL A 876 18.62 -12.08 29.04
C VAL A 876 17.30 -12.41 29.74
N ARG A 877 17.31 -12.43 31.09
CA ARG A 877 16.09 -12.55 31.88
C ARG A 877 15.74 -11.23 32.54
N ARG A 878 14.46 -10.94 32.56
CA ARG A 878 13.97 -9.69 33.14
C ARG A 878 14.31 -9.60 34.63
N GLY A 879 14.99 -8.51 35.03
CA GLY A 879 15.35 -8.24 36.42
C GLY A 879 16.65 -8.88 36.87
N GLU A 880 17.43 -9.50 36.02
CA GLU A 880 18.75 -10.06 36.33
C GLU A 880 19.86 -9.17 35.76
N ASP A 881 20.90 -8.96 36.58
CA ASP A 881 22.17 -8.33 36.13
C ASP A 881 22.98 -9.34 35.32
N ILE A 882 23.60 -8.88 34.25
CA ILE A 882 24.42 -9.73 33.38
C ILE A 882 25.88 -9.53 33.72
N TYR A 883 26.57 -10.62 34.08
CA TYR A 883 27.99 -10.62 34.41
C TYR A 883 28.77 -11.11 33.22
N ILE A 884 29.68 -10.26 32.73
CA ILE A 884 30.58 -10.55 31.60
C ILE A 884 31.98 -10.69 32.14
N ASN A 885 32.70 -11.74 31.72
CA ASN A 885 34.05 -12.00 32.14
C ASN A 885 35.02 -10.89 31.68
N SER A 886 36.00 -10.54 32.51
CA SER A 886 37.09 -9.64 32.11
C SER A 886 37.90 -10.25 30.97
N GLY A 887 38.06 -9.52 29.89
CA GLY A 887 38.74 -10.00 28.68
C GLY A 887 37.83 -10.25 27.47
N ALA A 888 36.54 -10.03 27.61
CA ALA A 888 35.62 -10.01 26.46
C ALA A 888 35.95 -8.86 25.49
N HIS A 889 36.03 -9.17 24.21
CA HIS A 889 36.45 -8.22 23.18
C HIS A 889 35.25 -7.61 22.45
N VAL A 890 34.18 -8.36 22.28
CA VAL A 890 32.98 -7.94 21.53
C VAL A 890 31.76 -8.24 22.38
N LEU A 891 30.98 -7.19 22.63
CA LEU A 891 29.64 -7.29 23.20
C LEU A 891 28.64 -6.90 22.15
N GLU A 892 27.82 -7.83 21.73
CA GLU A 892 26.74 -7.60 20.77
C GLU A 892 25.41 -7.75 21.48
N MET A 893 24.59 -6.70 21.43
CA MET A 893 23.28 -6.63 22.04
C MET A 893 22.20 -6.72 20.95
N PHE A 894 21.14 -7.48 21.21
CA PHE A 894 19.99 -7.65 20.31
C PHE A 894 18.74 -7.08 20.96
N PRO A 895 18.61 -5.72 20.99
CA PRO A 895 17.39 -5.08 21.47
C PRO A 895 16.26 -5.30 20.51
N GLU A 896 15.06 -5.46 21.04
CA GLU A 896 13.86 -5.70 20.26
C GLU A 896 12.72 -4.80 20.72
N ILE A 897 12.02 -4.21 19.76
CA ILE A 897 10.81 -3.44 19.98
C ILE A 897 9.71 -4.12 19.19
N VAL A 898 8.75 -4.69 19.90
CA VAL A 898 7.57 -5.30 19.27
C VAL A 898 6.60 -4.19 18.92
N ASN A 899 6.28 -4.06 17.65
CA ASN A 899 5.42 -3.01 17.15
C ASN A 899 4.63 -3.46 15.93
N TYR A 900 3.32 -3.57 16.06
CA TYR A 900 2.39 -3.91 15.00
C TYR A 900 1.62 -2.71 14.48
N SER A 901 1.88 -1.52 15.03
CA SER A 901 1.27 -0.30 14.52
C SER A 901 1.82 0.07 13.15
N VAL A 902 1.07 0.87 12.41
CA VAL A 902 1.52 1.45 11.13
C VAL A 902 2.56 2.55 11.30
N ASN A 903 2.84 2.96 12.55
CA ASN A 903 3.80 4.00 12.86
C ASN A 903 5.17 3.39 13.19
N VAL A 904 6.22 3.93 12.58
CA VAL A 904 7.61 3.59 12.89
C VAL A 904 8.18 4.69 13.78
N PRO A 905 8.32 4.47 15.10
CA PRO A 905 8.80 5.50 16.01
C PRO A 905 10.31 5.69 15.90
N TYR A 906 10.79 6.82 16.39
CA TYR A 906 12.19 6.99 16.73
C TYR A 906 12.54 6.27 18.02
N VAL A 907 13.75 5.77 18.10
CA VAL A 907 14.30 5.08 19.28
C VAL A 907 15.62 5.70 19.68
N SER A 908 15.80 5.81 20.98
CA SER A 908 17.06 6.27 21.58
C SER A 908 17.76 5.11 22.27
N ILE A 909 19.03 4.93 21.99
CA ILE A 909 19.90 3.93 22.62
C ILE A 909 21.10 4.60 23.27
N TYR A 910 21.47 4.14 24.46
CA TYR A 910 22.56 4.73 25.24
C TYR A 910 23.13 3.72 26.23
N LEU A 911 24.42 3.47 26.18
CA LEU A 911 25.13 2.69 27.19
C LEU A 911 25.78 3.65 28.20
N GLU A 912 25.10 3.86 29.33
CA GLU A 912 25.57 4.70 30.43
C GLU A 912 26.93 4.20 30.97
N GLY A 913 27.87 5.10 31.04
CA GLY A 913 29.23 4.81 31.41
C GLY A 913 30.17 4.54 30.25
N TYR A 914 29.67 4.47 29.00
CA TYR A 914 30.48 4.25 27.80
C TYR A 914 30.17 5.27 26.68
N ASP A 915 28.92 5.43 26.32
CA ASP A 915 28.50 6.38 25.28
C ASP A 915 28.55 7.83 25.82
N SER A 916 29.00 8.77 24.99
CA SER A 916 29.00 10.21 25.34
C SER A 916 27.62 10.85 25.22
N GLU A 917 26.83 10.41 24.24
CA GLU A 917 25.51 10.92 23.92
C GLU A 917 24.57 9.77 23.47
N PRO A 918 23.25 9.87 23.71
CA PRO A 918 22.31 8.93 23.14
C PRO A 918 22.32 8.94 21.60
N ARG A 919 22.22 7.77 20.99
CA ARG A 919 22.03 7.60 19.55
C ARG A 919 20.55 7.51 19.25
N VAL A 920 20.04 8.35 18.36
CA VAL A 920 18.64 8.36 17.92
C VAL A 920 18.57 7.85 16.49
N MET A 921 17.63 6.93 16.23
CA MET A 921 17.42 6.32 14.92
C MET A 921 15.95 5.89 14.75
N LEU A 922 15.51 5.59 13.54
CA LEU A 922 14.20 4.96 13.33
C LEU A 922 14.19 3.52 13.87
N GLN A 923 13.05 3.06 14.39
CA GLN A 923 12.91 1.66 14.84
C GLN A 923 13.28 0.67 13.72
N SER A 924 12.98 0.98 12.46
CA SER A 924 13.32 0.14 11.30
C SER A 924 14.84 -0.04 11.11
N GLU A 925 15.64 0.93 11.58
CA GLU A 925 17.10 0.92 11.52
C GLU A 925 17.72 0.25 12.73
N LEU A 926 16.94 -0.02 13.79
CA LEU A 926 17.42 -0.69 14.98
C LEU A 926 17.82 -2.14 14.64
N ASN A 927 19.11 -2.41 14.69
CA ASN A 927 19.72 -3.71 14.50
C ASN A 927 20.50 -4.10 15.77
N ASN A 928 21.33 -5.15 15.67
CA ASN A 928 22.27 -5.49 16.69
C ASN A 928 23.23 -4.32 16.98
N ILE A 929 23.51 -4.10 18.25
CA ILE A 929 24.37 -3.02 18.73
C ILE A 929 25.68 -3.63 19.23
N VAL A 930 26.78 -3.23 18.61
CA VAL A 930 28.09 -3.81 18.87
C VAL A 930 28.97 -2.82 19.64
N TYR A 931 29.42 -3.24 20.80
CA TYR A 931 30.45 -2.56 21.57
C TYR A 931 31.74 -3.39 21.59
N ARG A 932 32.90 -2.73 21.44
CA ARG A 932 34.18 -3.41 21.37
C ARG A 932 35.11 -2.92 22.47
N ASN A 933 35.80 -3.87 23.13
CA ASN A 933 36.80 -3.58 24.16
C ASN A 933 36.29 -2.66 25.27
N ILE A 934 35.09 -2.97 25.80
CA ILE A 934 34.51 -2.20 26.93
C ILE A 934 35.42 -2.35 28.14
N PRO A 935 35.86 -1.26 28.79
CA PRO A 935 36.65 -1.34 30.02
C PRO A 935 35.91 -2.10 31.14
N VAL A 936 36.63 -2.63 32.09
CA VAL A 936 36.02 -3.27 33.27
C VAL A 936 35.23 -2.21 34.06
N GLY A 937 33.96 -2.45 34.30
CA GLY A 937 33.08 -1.51 34.98
C GLY A 937 31.65 -2.01 35.05
N THR A 938 30.79 -1.18 35.59
CA THR A 938 29.31 -1.39 35.61
C THR A 938 28.69 -0.41 34.64
N TYR A 939 27.86 -0.93 33.73
CA TYR A 939 27.22 -0.18 32.68
C TYR A 939 25.72 -0.40 32.71
N LYS A 940 24.94 0.57 32.25
CA LYS A 940 23.51 0.44 32.14
C LYS A 940 23.06 0.76 30.71
N PHE A 941 22.44 -0.22 30.06
CA PHE A 941 21.93 -0.03 28.72
C PHE A 941 20.50 0.55 28.77
N HIS A 942 20.31 1.67 28.11
CA HIS A 942 19.03 2.35 27.98
C HIS A 942 18.51 2.18 26.56
N LEU A 943 17.26 1.77 26.42
CA LEU A 943 16.51 1.73 25.18
C LEU A 943 15.15 2.40 25.44
N ALA A 944 14.87 3.45 24.71
CA ALA A 944 13.63 4.21 24.85
C ALA A 944 12.99 4.45 23.48
N VAL A 945 11.68 4.44 23.42
CA VAL A 945 10.91 4.88 22.24
C VAL A 945 10.53 6.34 22.47
N LEU A 946 10.81 7.20 21.47
CA LEU A 946 10.62 8.64 21.52
C LEU A 946 9.26 9.06 20.96
#